data_afe1abef60ba9cb8a013644ca25e116d
#
_entry.id   afe1abef60ba9cb8a013644ca25e116d
#
_cell.length_a   1.000
_cell.length_b   1.000
_cell.length_c   1.000
_cell.angle_alpha   90.00
_cell.angle_beta   90.00
_cell.angle_gamma   90.00
#
_symmetry.space_group_name_H-M   'P 1'
#
loop_
_entity.id
_entity.type
_entity.pdbx_description
1 polymer ?
#
loop_
_entity_poly.entity_id
_entity_poly.type
_entity_poly.pdbx_seq_one_letter_code
_entity_poly.pdbx_strand_id
1 'polypeptide(L)'
;MAYLLQRMGFKNMLIQRTHYEVKKALALEQNLEFIWRQSWDSENSSDIFCHMMPFYSYDVPHTCGPEPAVCCQFDYWRMPGHGSFSRCPWGFNPVETTADNVRERATKLLDQYRKKSTLYKSNTLLVPLGDDFRYGSLEEAELQFRNYQALFDYINSRSELKSQIQFGTLEDYFSALRDEVEHDHNRHEAPRFPSLSGDFFTYADRVQHYWSGYYVSRPFYKAIDRVLEESLRAADILFFLSHSYCQANDYQSFPLSFSKQLVAARRNLALFQHHDGVTGTARDHVVVDYGTRMHKSLSELQSFMAASVGALSNRNSTGICDADQISLFEPEQTRSRHDILASKKLVEAVNGKAIKVVLFNSLEENLEQVITILVNTPATCVLDSDWASVSSQVSPDWTQGTNYLVTGMHRLQWQASIPPMGFQTYFITSSENKTFCNQAVLANLKIFNAGKDFICPPSYVCSFETQKTIRISNKHQTLTFSSRSGMLQDLKSHKDGSHTNLVEDLCLYSSEGGAYLFLPQGQATSIIDSDGLVLVTEGPMMHEVSSIPNTPYGHTPVTRRARLFAGDSVQSLSVEMEYHVELLGNAFNNKEIITRFKTDINSEKVFYSDLNGFQTIRRETYDKIPLQGNYYPMPLLAFLQDPDGRRFSVHSRQAVGVASLKNGYLEMMLDRRLTRDDGRGLEQGVVDNHPTNVVFHLLIESNITYLLTGSSSAPRLPSLLSHRVGAQLNYPVHAFLGKPEQLFHMKAETKNLIANLKVGSVSFISSFPCDLHLVSLKILRPLSILGAVTPKKLQFGLLLQRRGWDPSYCRKGGTNCKTVANGSFNLFDLLTGLTISEIRNTSLNFLHEDALALGYIEQLHRKQTAGISKRKVVINLKPMEIQAFKFAVELVR
;
A
#
# COMPACT_ATOMS: atom_id res chain seq x y z
N MET A 1 -3.71 -1.05 13.51
CA MET A 1 -5.12 -1.54 13.45
C MET A 1 -5.92 -1.00 14.64
N ALA A 2 -5.52 -1.27 15.88
CA ALA A 2 -6.23 -0.79 17.09
C ALA A 2 -6.57 0.71 17.03
N TYR A 3 -5.60 1.59 16.81
CA TYR A 3 -5.81 3.02 16.65
C TYR A 3 -6.87 3.37 15.59
N LEU A 4 -6.78 2.78 14.40
CA LEU A 4 -7.71 3.07 13.31
C LEU A 4 -9.14 2.63 13.66
N LEU A 5 -9.30 1.44 14.25
CA LEU A 5 -10.61 0.94 14.68
C LEU A 5 -11.22 1.83 15.75
N GLN A 6 -10.45 2.21 16.77
CA GLN A 6 -10.90 3.12 17.82
C GLN A 6 -11.34 4.47 17.22
N ARG A 7 -10.56 5.05 16.29
CA ARG A 7 -10.90 6.31 15.60
C ARG A 7 -12.08 6.20 14.63
N MET A 8 -12.47 4.97 14.25
CA MET A 8 -13.72 4.67 13.51
C MET A 8 -14.93 4.48 14.43
N GLY A 9 -14.73 4.45 15.75
CA GLY A 9 -15.77 4.27 16.76
C GLY A 9 -15.90 2.84 17.30
N PHE A 10 -15.03 1.90 16.90
CA PHE A 10 -15.01 0.56 17.49
C PHE A 10 -14.35 0.59 18.87
N LYS A 11 -14.96 -0.13 19.82
CA LYS A 11 -14.46 -0.23 21.20
C LYS A 11 -13.80 -1.56 21.47
N ASN A 12 -14.20 -2.59 20.77
CA ASN A 12 -13.81 -3.98 21.01
C ASN A 12 -13.40 -4.66 19.71
N MET A 13 -12.58 -5.72 19.83
CA MET A 13 -12.13 -6.53 18.70
C MET A 13 -12.04 -8.01 19.11
N LEU A 14 -12.51 -8.90 18.24
CA LEU A 14 -12.32 -10.34 18.36
C LEU A 14 -11.15 -10.78 17.48
N ILE A 15 -10.19 -11.55 18.03
CA ILE A 15 -9.02 -12.08 17.34
C ILE A 15 -9.02 -13.60 17.40
N GLN A 16 -8.83 -14.28 16.25
CA GLN A 16 -8.65 -15.73 16.21
C GLN A 16 -7.19 -16.13 15.94
N ARG A 17 -6.59 -15.63 14.87
CA ARG A 17 -5.28 -16.11 14.41
C ARG A 17 -4.15 -15.29 14.99
N THR A 18 -3.41 -15.90 15.93
CA THR A 18 -2.10 -15.50 16.42
C THR A 18 -1.25 -16.74 16.58
N HIS A 19 0.07 -16.57 16.70
CA HIS A 19 0.99 -17.69 16.88
C HIS A 19 0.52 -18.61 18.01
N TYR A 20 0.46 -19.93 17.77
CA TYR A 20 -0.12 -20.89 18.71
C TYR A 20 0.58 -20.90 20.08
N GLU A 21 1.91 -20.66 20.16
CA GLU A 21 2.61 -20.54 21.43
C GLU A 21 2.25 -19.24 22.18
N VAL A 22 1.97 -18.14 21.46
CA VAL A 22 1.48 -16.90 22.09
C VAL A 22 0.12 -17.13 22.75
N LYS A 23 -0.80 -17.85 22.06
CA LYS A 23 -2.08 -18.23 22.65
C LYS A 23 -1.93 -19.04 23.92
N LYS A 24 -1.04 -20.05 23.92
CA LYS A 24 -0.76 -20.87 25.11
C LYS A 24 -0.21 -20.04 26.26
N ALA A 25 0.78 -19.17 25.99
CA ALA A 25 1.35 -18.32 27.04
C ALA A 25 0.31 -17.38 27.65
N LEU A 26 -0.53 -16.73 26.84
CA LEU A 26 -1.60 -15.87 27.31
C LEU A 26 -2.67 -16.65 28.08
N ALA A 27 -3.03 -17.87 27.62
CA ALA A 27 -4.01 -18.71 28.28
C ALA A 27 -3.56 -19.17 29.67
N LEU A 28 -2.29 -19.52 29.86
CA LEU A 28 -1.72 -19.92 31.15
C LEU A 28 -1.89 -18.85 32.24
N GLU A 29 -1.88 -17.59 31.86
CA GLU A 29 -2.02 -16.43 32.74
C GLU A 29 -3.45 -15.84 32.72
N GLN A 30 -4.41 -16.48 32.02
CA GLN A 30 -5.75 -15.94 31.76
C GLN A 30 -5.73 -14.54 31.10
N ASN A 31 -4.74 -14.28 30.22
CA ASN A 31 -4.50 -13.00 29.56
C ASN A 31 -4.95 -13.00 28.08
N LEU A 32 -5.87 -13.89 27.68
CA LEU A 32 -6.46 -13.90 26.34
C LEU A 32 -7.38 -12.69 26.07
N GLU A 33 -7.75 -11.98 27.12
CA GLU A 33 -8.41 -10.69 27.05
C GLU A 33 -7.43 -9.61 27.50
N PHE A 34 -7.25 -8.58 26.64
CA PHE A 34 -6.24 -7.56 26.85
C PHE A 34 -6.59 -6.23 26.19
N ILE A 35 -5.91 -5.18 26.60
CA ILE A 35 -5.93 -3.87 25.96
C ILE A 35 -4.86 -3.83 24.87
N TRP A 36 -5.25 -3.60 23.61
CA TRP A 36 -4.29 -3.37 22.53
C TRP A 36 -4.00 -1.88 22.41
N ARG A 37 -2.80 -1.51 22.84
CA ARG A 37 -2.32 -0.12 22.92
C ARG A 37 -1.27 0.16 21.87
N GLN A 38 -1.23 1.39 21.40
CA GLN A 38 -0.16 1.83 20.50
C GLN A 38 1.08 2.22 21.32
N SER A 39 2.29 1.80 20.88
CA SER A 39 3.55 2.08 21.57
C SER A 39 3.89 3.58 21.65
N TRP A 40 3.32 4.40 20.77
CA TRP A 40 3.51 5.84 20.71
C TRP A 40 2.42 6.65 21.45
N ASP A 41 1.35 6.00 21.92
CA ASP A 41 0.23 6.66 22.62
C ASP A 41 0.39 6.57 24.14
N SER A 42 0.95 7.62 24.73
CA SER A 42 1.13 7.72 26.18
C SER A 42 -0.13 8.08 26.96
N GLU A 43 -1.18 8.55 26.26
CA GLU A 43 -2.43 9.01 26.90
C GLU A 43 -3.53 7.96 26.89
N ASN A 44 -3.26 6.75 26.37
CA ASN A 44 -4.23 5.65 26.25
C ASN A 44 -5.47 6.00 25.39
N SER A 45 -5.37 7.03 24.55
CA SER A 45 -6.48 7.59 23.78
C SER A 45 -6.92 6.69 22.63
N SER A 46 -6.09 5.72 22.26
CA SER A 46 -6.30 4.79 21.15
C SER A 46 -6.43 3.32 21.58
N ASP A 47 -6.66 3.09 22.86
CA ASP A 47 -6.84 1.73 23.39
C ASP A 47 -8.09 1.06 22.82
N ILE A 48 -7.97 -0.22 22.47
CA ILE A 48 -9.09 -1.07 22.10
C ILE A 48 -9.04 -2.37 22.91
N PHE A 49 -10.20 -2.79 23.42
CA PHE A 49 -10.29 -4.04 24.14
C PHE A 49 -10.36 -5.23 23.17
N CYS A 50 -9.52 -6.24 23.38
CA CYS A 50 -9.44 -7.42 22.53
C CYS A 50 -9.76 -8.70 23.29
N HIS A 51 -10.55 -9.55 22.66
CA HIS A 51 -10.76 -10.94 23.08
C HIS A 51 -10.07 -11.87 22.07
N MET A 52 -9.15 -12.69 22.53
CA MET A 52 -8.46 -13.69 21.71
C MET A 52 -9.09 -15.06 21.96
N MET A 53 -9.53 -15.70 20.87
CA MET A 53 -10.05 -17.08 20.92
C MET A 53 -8.92 -18.06 21.21
N PRO A 54 -9.11 -19.06 22.10
CA PRO A 54 -8.00 -19.82 22.66
C PRO A 54 -7.49 -20.95 21.78
N PHE A 55 -8.39 -21.55 20.96
CA PHE A 55 -8.11 -22.81 20.28
C PHE A 55 -7.63 -22.65 18.83
N TYR A 56 -7.43 -23.78 18.16
CA TYR A 56 -6.83 -23.88 16.83
C TYR A 56 -7.63 -23.15 15.73
N SER A 57 -8.97 -23.28 15.75
CA SER A 57 -9.84 -22.77 14.73
C SER A 57 -11.08 -22.07 15.31
N TYR A 58 -11.90 -21.48 14.44
CA TYR A 58 -13.19 -20.85 14.77
C TYR A 58 -14.39 -21.71 14.36
N ASP A 59 -14.16 -22.91 13.82
CA ASP A 59 -15.19 -23.88 13.52
C ASP A 59 -15.81 -24.48 14.80
N VAL A 60 -17.04 -24.99 14.71
CA VAL A 60 -17.77 -25.49 15.88
C VAL A 60 -16.96 -26.50 16.72
N PRO A 61 -16.24 -27.48 16.12
CA PRO A 61 -15.39 -28.39 16.87
C PRO A 61 -14.32 -27.74 17.74
N HIS A 62 -13.85 -26.55 17.40
CA HIS A 62 -12.75 -25.87 18.09
C HIS A 62 -13.18 -24.61 18.85
N THR A 63 -14.47 -24.41 19.09
CA THR A 63 -14.95 -23.21 19.81
C THR A 63 -15.59 -23.49 21.15
N CYS A 64 -16.22 -24.66 21.36
CA CYS A 64 -16.96 -24.93 22.58
C CYS A 64 -16.08 -25.27 23.77
N GLY A 65 -14.93 -25.89 23.57
CA GLY A 65 -14.03 -26.32 24.63
C GLY A 65 -12.77 -27.00 24.08
N PRO A 66 -11.94 -27.56 24.98
CA PRO A 66 -10.65 -28.14 24.60
C PRO A 66 -10.75 -29.50 23.87
N GLU A 67 -11.92 -30.12 23.82
CA GLU A 67 -12.10 -31.45 23.24
C GLU A 67 -12.90 -31.40 21.92
N PRO A 68 -12.24 -31.33 20.75
CA PRO A 68 -12.92 -31.20 19.46
C PRO A 68 -13.88 -32.34 19.15
N ALA A 69 -13.58 -33.56 19.61
CA ALA A 69 -14.44 -34.73 19.45
C ALA A 69 -15.79 -34.56 20.18
N VAL A 70 -15.81 -33.88 21.32
CA VAL A 70 -17.03 -33.55 22.06
C VAL A 70 -17.75 -32.39 21.38
N CYS A 71 -17.05 -31.30 21.05
CA CYS A 71 -17.65 -30.12 20.45
C CYS A 71 -18.29 -30.42 19.09
N CYS A 72 -17.70 -31.30 18.28
CA CYS A 72 -18.22 -31.69 16.98
C CYS A 72 -19.62 -32.32 17.08
N GLN A 73 -19.95 -32.96 18.20
CA GLN A 73 -21.27 -33.52 18.44
C GLN A 73 -22.40 -32.46 18.52
N PHE A 74 -22.03 -31.19 18.62
CA PHE A 74 -22.96 -30.04 18.65
C PHE A 74 -22.94 -29.23 17.34
N ASP A 75 -22.25 -29.72 16.30
CA ASP A 75 -22.37 -29.21 14.94
C ASP A 75 -23.48 -29.99 14.21
N TYR A 76 -24.71 -29.59 14.41
CA TYR A 76 -25.88 -30.35 13.96
C TYR A 76 -25.99 -30.43 12.43
N TRP A 77 -25.34 -29.52 11.67
CA TRP A 77 -25.28 -29.63 10.22
C TRP A 77 -24.50 -30.86 9.73
N ARG A 78 -23.68 -31.47 10.62
CA ARG A 78 -22.95 -32.72 10.36
C ARG A 78 -23.72 -33.97 10.72
N MET A 79 -24.99 -33.85 11.10
CA MET A 79 -25.85 -35.02 11.33
C MET A 79 -26.01 -35.85 10.05
N PRO A 80 -26.09 -37.18 10.14
CA PRO A 80 -26.42 -38.02 9.02
C PRO A 80 -27.75 -37.63 8.37
N GLY A 81 -27.76 -37.45 7.04
CA GLY A 81 -28.95 -37.03 6.29
C GLY A 81 -29.13 -35.54 6.10
N HIS A 82 -28.29 -34.70 6.71
CA HIS A 82 -28.27 -33.27 6.55
C HIS A 82 -26.89 -32.80 5.99
N GLY A 83 -26.90 -31.75 5.16
CA GLY A 83 -25.70 -31.13 4.64
C GLY A 83 -24.88 -32.00 3.66
N SER A 84 -23.97 -31.37 2.97
CA SER A 84 -22.98 -32.01 2.11
C SER A 84 -21.64 -32.25 2.84
N PHE A 85 -21.55 -31.98 4.13
CA PHE A 85 -20.28 -31.99 4.86
C PHE A 85 -19.93 -33.35 5.44
N SER A 86 -18.63 -33.59 5.53
CA SER A 86 -18.07 -34.77 6.14
C SER A 86 -18.52 -34.93 7.60
N ARG A 87 -18.72 -36.18 7.99
CA ARG A 87 -18.93 -36.55 9.40
C ARG A 87 -17.85 -36.02 10.32
N CYS A 88 -18.13 -35.99 11.62
CA CYS A 88 -17.08 -35.68 12.59
C CYS A 88 -15.89 -36.63 12.46
N PRO A 89 -14.66 -36.15 12.24
CA PRO A 89 -13.50 -37.01 11.99
C PRO A 89 -13.08 -37.86 13.20
N TRP A 90 -13.63 -37.60 14.37
CA TRP A 90 -13.32 -38.31 15.63
C TRP A 90 -14.25 -39.47 15.91
N GLY A 91 -15.09 -39.89 14.94
CA GLY A 91 -15.95 -41.10 15.06
C GLY A 91 -17.28 -40.91 15.77
N PHE A 92 -17.58 -39.73 16.30
CA PHE A 92 -18.85 -39.41 16.96
C PHE A 92 -19.62 -38.38 16.12
N ASN A 93 -20.82 -38.75 15.65
CA ASN A 93 -21.67 -37.83 14.91
C ASN A 93 -22.61 -37.05 15.85
N PRO A 94 -23.04 -35.87 15.45
CA PRO A 94 -24.15 -35.16 16.09
C PRO A 94 -25.42 -36.02 16.02
N VAL A 95 -26.24 -35.93 17.05
CA VAL A 95 -27.59 -36.49 17.11
C VAL A 95 -28.56 -35.42 17.56
N GLU A 96 -29.80 -35.44 17.09
CA GLU A 96 -30.80 -34.47 17.47
C GLU A 96 -31.00 -34.41 18.97
N THR A 97 -31.19 -33.21 19.51
CA THR A 97 -31.49 -32.99 20.92
C THR A 97 -32.95 -33.28 21.16
N THR A 98 -33.25 -34.26 22.03
CA THR A 98 -34.59 -34.70 22.39
C THR A 98 -34.79 -34.64 23.89
N ALA A 99 -36.04 -34.80 24.37
CA ALA A 99 -36.34 -34.85 25.79
C ALA A 99 -35.59 -35.97 26.55
N ASP A 100 -35.28 -37.08 25.85
CA ASP A 100 -34.61 -38.23 26.45
C ASP A 100 -33.09 -38.03 26.60
N ASN A 101 -32.44 -37.25 25.70
CA ASN A 101 -30.99 -37.08 25.68
C ASN A 101 -30.52 -35.70 26.11
N VAL A 102 -31.41 -34.72 26.25
CA VAL A 102 -31.05 -33.31 26.53
C VAL A 102 -30.22 -33.18 27.81
N ARG A 103 -30.49 -33.94 28.83
CA ARG A 103 -29.70 -33.92 30.10
C ARG A 103 -28.26 -34.31 29.88
N GLU A 104 -28.02 -35.42 29.20
CA GLU A 104 -26.64 -35.90 28.92
C GLU A 104 -25.89 -34.90 28.04
N ARG A 105 -26.52 -34.44 26.96
CA ARG A 105 -25.94 -33.52 26.01
C ARG A 105 -25.62 -32.16 26.64
N ALA A 106 -26.56 -31.61 27.41
CA ALA A 106 -26.37 -30.37 28.14
C ALA A 106 -25.20 -30.48 29.13
N THR A 107 -25.07 -31.61 29.83
CA THR A 107 -23.94 -31.85 30.75
C THR A 107 -22.61 -31.88 30.01
N LYS A 108 -22.55 -32.58 28.87
CA LYS A 108 -21.34 -32.63 28.04
C LYS A 108 -20.94 -31.25 27.48
N LEU A 109 -21.91 -30.47 26.96
CA LEU A 109 -21.65 -29.14 26.45
C LEU A 109 -21.19 -28.20 27.58
N LEU A 110 -21.85 -28.20 28.71
CA LEU A 110 -21.52 -27.35 29.84
C LEU A 110 -20.15 -27.70 30.44
N ASP A 111 -19.72 -28.97 30.44
CA ASP A 111 -18.38 -29.38 30.84
C ASP A 111 -17.30 -28.72 29.96
N GLN A 112 -17.52 -28.71 28.63
CA GLN A 112 -16.61 -28.06 27.70
C GLN A 112 -16.56 -26.53 27.92
N TYR A 113 -17.69 -25.88 28.13
CA TYR A 113 -17.77 -24.46 28.43
C TYR A 113 -17.04 -24.11 29.73
N ARG A 114 -17.21 -24.91 30.78
CA ARG A 114 -16.48 -24.74 32.05
C ARG A 114 -14.96 -24.91 31.88
N LYS A 115 -14.51 -25.90 31.13
CA LYS A 115 -13.08 -26.09 30.82
C LYS A 115 -12.55 -24.88 30.04
N LYS A 116 -13.29 -24.35 29.07
CA LYS A 116 -12.90 -23.16 28.33
C LYS A 116 -12.85 -21.90 29.20
N SER A 117 -13.82 -21.74 30.12
CA SER A 117 -13.89 -20.55 30.98
C SER A 117 -12.66 -20.41 31.90
N THR A 118 -11.98 -21.50 32.23
CA THR A 118 -10.73 -21.44 33.05
C THR A 118 -9.58 -20.70 32.35
N LEU A 119 -9.69 -20.41 31.06
CA LEU A 119 -8.68 -19.70 30.28
C LEU A 119 -8.86 -18.18 30.33
N TYR A 120 -9.92 -17.68 30.97
CA TYR A 120 -10.28 -16.28 31.06
C TYR A 120 -10.45 -15.82 32.49
N LYS A 121 -10.33 -14.53 32.73
CA LYS A 121 -10.52 -13.93 34.07
C LYS A 121 -11.98 -13.70 34.43
N SER A 122 -12.85 -13.60 33.45
CA SER A 122 -14.29 -13.36 33.61
C SER A 122 -15.11 -14.66 33.65
N ASN A 123 -16.32 -14.58 34.18
CA ASN A 123 -17.31 -15.66 34.14
C ASN A 123 -18.16 -15.58 32.86
N THR A 124 -18.14 -14.46 32.19
CA THR A 124 -18.80 -14.25 30.90
C THR A 124 -17.99 -14.90 29.78
N LEU A 125 -18.58 -15.89 29.10
CA LEU A 125 -17.88 -16.71 28.11
C LEU A 125 -18.46 -16.52 26.71
N LEU A 126 -17.59 -16.21 25.73
CA LEU A 126 -17.95 -16.19 24.31
C LEU A 126 -17.70 -17.55 23.66
N VAL A 127 -18.73 -18.09 23.02
CA VAL A 127 -18.64 -19.33 22.22
C VAL A 127 -19.14 -19.04 20.80
N PRO A 128 -18.23 -18.74 19.85
CA PRO A 128 -18.59 -18.61 18.44
C PRO A 128 -19.20 -19.89 17.88
N LEU A 129 -20.26 -19.77 17.09
CA LEU A 129 -20.98 -20.90 16.52
C LEU A 129 -21.08 -20.71 14.99
N GLY A 130 -20.22 -21.39 14.25
CA GLY A 130 -20.16 -21.31 12.80
C GLY A 130 -18.85 -21.85 12.24
N ASP A 131 -18.58 -21.54 11.01
CA ASP A 131 -17.37 -21.86 10.23
C ASP A 131 -17.44 -21.11 8.91
N ASP A 132 -16.44 -21.30 8.03
CA ASP A 132 -16.48 -20.86 6.63
C ASP A 132 -17.68 -21.48 5.90
N PHE A 133 -18.34 -20.69 5.04
CA PHE A 133 -19.46 -21.12 4.20
C PHE A 133 -20.65 -21.72 4.95
N ARG A 134 -20.84 -21.37 6.24
CA ARG A 134 -21.95 -21.85 7.05
C ARG A 134 -23.17 -20.93 6.95
N TYR A 135 -24.34 -21.50 7.31
CA TYR A 135 -25.64 -20.82 7.24
C TYR A 135 -26.04 -20.39 5.83
N GLY A 136 -25.64 -21.18 4.82
CA GLY A 136 -26.04 -20.98 3.42
C GLY A 136 -27.48 -21.38 3.10
N SER A 137 -28.14 -22.06 4.01
CA SER A 137 -29.56 -22.49 3.90
C SER A 137 -30.34 -22.21 5.19
N LEU A 138 -31.66 -22.04 5.03
CA LEU A 138 -32.56 -21.89 6.16
C LEU A 138 -32.59 -23.17 7.02
N GLU A 139 -32.56 -24.35 6.39
CA GLU A 139 -32.55 -25.65 7.07
C GLU A 139 -31.38 -25.77 8.05
N GLU A 140 -30.16 -25.34 7.64
CA GLU A 140 -29.01 -25.36 8.54
C GLU A 140 -29.23 -24.45 9.75
N ALA A 141 -29.71 -23.22 9.49
CA ALA A 141 -29.94 -22.24 10.56
C ALA A 141 -31.00 -22.75 11.57
N GLU A 142 -32.13 -23.29 11.08
CA GLU A 142 -33.18 -23.84 11.91
C GLU A 142 -32.70 -25.05 12.71
N LEU A 143 -31.93 -25.94 12.08
CA LEU A 143 -31.42 -27.14 12.73
C LEU A 143 -30.45 -26.79 13.89
N GLN A 144 -29.50 -25.88 13.66
CA GLN A 144 -28.58 -25.39 14.70
C GLN A 144 -29.38 -24.69 15.82
N PHE A 145 -30.23 -23.73 15.46
CA PHE A 145 -31.01 -22.96 16.44
C PHE A 145 -31.89 -23.85 17.33
N ARG A 146 -32.69 -24.72 16.75
CA ARG A 146 -33.64 -25.58 17.50
C ARG A 146 -32.91 -26.47 18.50
N ASN A 147 -31.83 -27.11 18.09
CA ASN A 147 -31.09 -28.03 18.94
C ASN A 147 -30.34 -27.30 20.06
N TYR A 148 -29.75 -26.16 19.77
CA TYR A 148 -29.11 -25.36 20.82
C TYR A 148 -30.12 -24.73 21.76
N GLN A 149 -31.25 -24.25 21.28
CA GLN A 149 -32.31 -23.70 22.14
C GLN A 149 -32.81 -24.72 23.14
N ALA A 150 -33.04 -25.98 22.72
CA ALA A 150 -33.42 -27.06 23.62
C ALA A 150 -32.38 -27.31 24.74
N LEU A 151 -31.09 -27.21 24.42
CA LEU A 151 -30.00 -27.29 25.42
C LEU A 151 -30.03 -26.10 26.37
N PHE A 152 -30.24 -24.90 25.83
CA PHE A 152 -30.28 -23.68 26.63
C PHE A 152 -31.47 -23.66 27.58
N ASP A 153 -32.64 -24.03 27.11
CA ASP A 153 -33.85 -24.14 27.94
C ASP A 153 -33.67 -25.12 29.09
N TYR A 154 -33.05 -26.28 28.81
CA TYR A 154 -32.72 -27.26 29.84
C TYR A 154 -31.75 -26.69 30.87
N ILE A 155 -30.62 -26.09 30.45
CA ILE A 155 -29.58 -25.56 31.34
C ILE A 155 -30.14 -24.40 32.17
N ASN A 156 -30.86 -23.46 31.55
CA ASN A 156 -31.39 -22.27 32.21
C ASN A 156 -32.49 -22.59 33.21
N SER A 157 -33.25 -23.71 33.02
CA SER A 157 -34.27 -24.18 33.98
C SER A 157 -33.70 -24.85 35.23
N ARG A 158 -32.36 -25.04 35.30
CA ARG A 158 -31.67 -25.80 36.35
C ARG A 158 -30.72 -24.92 37.17
N SER A 159 -31.24 -24.34 38.26
CA SER A 159 -30.43 -23.45 39.12
C SER A 159 -29.20 -24.14 39.73
N GLU A 160 -29.24 -25.47 39.92
CA GLU A 160 -28.14 -26.26 40.39
C GLU A 160 -26.94 -26.29 39.43
N LEU A 161 -27.16 -26.02 38.13
CA LEU A 161 -26.10 -25.93 37.15
C LEU A 161 -25.35 -24.60 37.24
N LYS A 162 -25.86 -23.60 37.97
CA LYS A 162 -25.21 -22.30 38.18
C LYS A 162 -24.71 -21.67 36.88
N SER A 163 -25.48 -21.74 35.81
CA SER A 163 -25.11 -21.27 34.48
C SER A 163 -26.33 -20.73 33.77
N GLN A 164 -26.13 -19.66 32.99
CA GLN A 164 -27.14 -19.09 32.12
C GLN A 164 -26.52 -18.99 30.71
N ILE A 165 -27.28 -19.41 29.69
CA ILE A 165 -26.82 -19.46 28.31
C ILE A 165 -27.87 -18.86 27.39
N GLN A 166 -27.44 -18.07 26.43
CA GLN A 166 -28.33 -17.50 25.42
C GLN A 166 -27.58 -17.27 24.10
N PHE A 167 -28.32 -17.15 23.01
CA PHE A 167 -27.76 -16.57 21.80
C PHE A 167 -27.51 -15.07 22.02
N GLY A 168 -26.41 -14.54 21.44
CA GLY A 168 -26.09 -13.14 21.58
C GLY A 168 -25.20 -12.67 20.42
N THR A 169 -25.09 -11.37 20.31
CA THR A 169 -24.16 -10.68 19.41
C THR A 169 -22.84 -10.44 20.13
N LEU A 170 -21.82 -9.98 19.40
CA LEU A 170 -20.57 -9.52 20.02
C LEU A 170 -20.79 -8.31 20.96
N GLU A 171 -21.77 -7.45 20.65
CA GLU A 171 -22.11 -6.32 21.53
C GLU A 171 -22.70 -6.82 22.87
N ASP A 172 -23.57 -7.82 22.84
CA ASP A 172 -24.14 -8.43 24.06
C ASP A 172 -23.03 -9.03 24.92
N TYR A 173 -22.08 -9.76 24.29
CA TYR A 173 -20.94 -10.34 25.00
C TYR A 173 -20.08 -9.28 25.68
N PHE A 174 -19.62 -8.27 24.90
CA PHE A 174 -18.73 -7.25 25.46
C PHE A 174 -19.43 -6.32 26.45
N SER A 175 -20.76 -6.16 26.35
CA SER A 175 -21.54 -5.43 27.35
C SER A 175 -21.63 -6.22 28.65
N ALA A 176 -22.00 -7.50 28.58
CA ALA A 176 -22.04 -8.37 29.76
C ALA A 176 -20.69 -8.47 30.47
N LEU A 177 -19.60 -8.54 29.70
CA LEU A 177 -18.24 -8.53 30.25
C LEU A 177 -17.91 -7.22 30.99
N ARG A 178 -18.29 -6.07 30.42
CA ARG A 178 -18.10 -4.76 31.08
C ARG A 178 -18.92 -4.68 32.37
N ASP A 179 -20.19 -5.10 32.32
CA ASP A 179 -21.07 -5.09 33.48
C ASP A 179 -20.53 -5.99 34.61
N GLU A 180 -19.97 -7.17 34.27
CA GLU A 180 -19.29 -8.04 35.25
C GLU A 180 -18.08 -7.34 35.90
N VAL A 181 -17.24 -6.66 35.06
CA VAL A 181 -16.03 -5.98 35.55
C VAL A 181 -16.35 -4.77 36.42
N GLU A 182 -17.40 -4.00 36.07
CA GLU A 182 -17.76 -2.76 36.77
C GLU A 182 -18.60 -3.01 38.02
N HIS A 183 -19.40 -4.08 38.08
CA HIS A 183 -20.43 -4.31 39.13
C HIS A 183 -20.16 -5.54 40.01
N ASP A 184 -19.06 -6.28 39.82
CA ASP A 184 -18.73 -7.42 40.67
C ASP A 184 -18.22 -6.96 42.06
N HIS A 185 -19.16 -6.53 42.91
CA HIS A 185 -18.92 -6.10 44.30
C HIS A 185 -18.35 -7.20 45.21
N ASN A 186 -18.34 -8.47 44.79
CA ASN A 186 -17.82 -9.61 45.53
C ASN A 186 -16.33 -9.84 45.27
N ARG A 187 -15.74 -9.19 44.29
CA ARG A 187 -14.29 -9.22 44.07
C ARG A 187 -13.61 -8.02 44.73
N HIS A 188 -12.68 -8.29 45.63
CA HIS A 188 -11.88 -7.24 46.26
C HIS A 188 -11.05 -6.39 45.27
N GLU A 189 -10.84 -6.87 44.03
CA GLU A 189 -10.26 -6.13 42.92
C GLU A 189 -10.93 -6.54 41.60
N ALA A 190 -11.33 -5.56 40.79
CA ALA A 190 -11.78 -5.78 39.41
C ALA A 190 -10.67 -6.49 38.60
N PRO A 191 -11.01 -7.41 37.66
CA PRO A 191 -10.02 -8.08 36.85
C PRO A 191 -9.19 -7.07 36.04
N ARG A 192 -7.88 -7.10 36.24
CA ARG A 192 -6.95 -6.25 35.50
C ARG A 192 -6.54 -6.96 34.21
N PHE A 193 -6.86 -6.39 33.08
CA PHE A 193 -6.42 -6.87 31.78
C PHE A 193 -5.04 -6.31 31.44
N PRO A 194 -4.12 -7.12 30.88
CA PRO A 194 -2.80 -6.65 30.47
C PRO A 194 -2.90 -5.75 29.26
N SER A 195 -1.87 -4.92 29.04
CA SER A 195 -1.73 -4.13 27.80
C SER A 195 -0.68 -4.75 26.91
N LEU A 196 -1.02 -4.96 25.64
CA LEU A 196 -0.12 -5.42 24.58
C LEU A 196 0.08 -4.32 23.54
N SER A 197 1.29 -4.22 23.00
CA SER A 197 1.65 -3.28 21.94
C SER A 197 2.29 -3.99 20.75
N GLY A 198 2.27 -3.36 19.58
CA GLY A 198 2.86 -3.90 18.36
C GLY A 198 1.83 -4.59 17.48
N ASP A 199 2.28 -5.62 16.77
CA ASP A 199 1.44 -6.50 15.96
C ASP A 199 1.62 -7.98 16.39
N PHE A 200 0.97 -8.90 15.66
CA PHE A 200 0.98 -10.32 15.98
C PHE A 200 1.64 -11.18 14.86
N PHE A 201 2.43 -10.58 13.99
CA PHE A 201 3.23 -11.30 13.00
C PHE A 201 4.49 -11.90 13.66
N THR A 202 4.94 -13.06 13.17
CA THR A 202 4.44 -13.89 12.08
C THR A 202 3.56 -14.99 12.65
N TYR A 203 2.40 -15.22 12.04
CA TYR A 203 1.47 -16.27 12.46
C TYR A 203 2.02 -17.66 12.14
N ALA A 204 1.90 -18.59 13.10
CA ALA A 204 2.05 -20.02 12.90
C ALA A 204 0.88 -20.75 13.55
N ASP A 205 0.30 -21.72 12.85
CA ASP A 205 -0.79 -22.56 13.36
C ASP A 205 -0.27 -23.83 14.07
N ARG A 206 0.96 -24.25 13.77
CA ARG A 206 1.67 -25.38 14.40
C ARG A 206 3.18 -25.25 14.17
N VAL A 207 3.93 -26.19 14.76
CA VAL A 207 5.40 -26.24 14.66
C VAL A 207 5.85 -26.17 13.20
N GLN A 208 6.82 -25.30 12.89
CA GLN A 208 7.40 -25.05 11.56
C GLN A 208 6.45 -24.40 10.53
N HIS A 209 5.15 -24.37 10.73
CA HIS A 209 4.16 -23.92 9.76
C HIS A 209 3.86 -22.41 9.94
N TYR A 210 4.84 -21.58 9.56
CA TYR A 210 4.69 -20.13 9.54
C TYR A 210 4.03 -19.66 8.25
N TRP A 211 3.02 -18.83 8.38
CA TRP A 211 2.27 -18.24 7.27
C TRP A 211 2.98 -16.98 6.78
N SER A 212 4.20 -17.13 6.30
CA SER A 212 4.97 -16.04 5.71
C SER A 212 5.04 -16.11 4.18
N GLY A 213 4.55 -17.19 3.58
CA GLY A 213 4.52 -17.36 2.13
C GLY A 213 3.54 -16.39 1.46
N TYR A 214 2.38 -16.15 2.05
CA TYR A 214 1.38 -15.26 1.47
C TYR A 214 1.78 -13.78 1.47
N TYR A 215 2.88 -13.41 2.11
CA TYR A 215 3.43 -12.06 1.97
C TYR A 215 3.81 -11.74 0.52
N VAL A 216 4.09 -12.76 -0.29
CA VAL A 216 4.49 -12.60 -1.69
C VAL A 216 3.70 -13.45 -2.69
N SER A 217 2.80 -14.34 -2.27
CA SER A 217 2.01 -15.14 -3.20
C SER A 217 1.23 -14.25 -4.18
N ARG A 218 1.36 -14.53 -5.50
CA ARG A 218 0.76 -13.77 -6.60
C ARG A 218 1.12 -12.28 -6.59
N PRO A 219 2.40 -11.92 -6.66
CA PRO A 219 2.87 -10.54 -6.54
C PRO A 219 2.32 -9.62 -7.65
N PHE A 220 1.96 -10.16 -8.80
CA PHE A 220 1.34 -9.44 -9.90
C PHE A 220 0.06 -8.71 -9.47
N TYR A 221 -0.83 -9.39 -8.75
CA TYR A 221 -2.09 -8.79 -8.27
C TYR A 221 -1.87 -7.86 -7.08
N LYS A 222 -0.87 -8.12 -6.23
CA LYS A 222 -0.43 -7.17 -5.18
C LYS A 222 0.08 -5.86 -5.79
N ALA A 223 0.68 -5.91 -6.98
CA ALA A 223 1.10 -4.70 -7.70
C ALA A 223 -0.11 -3.94 -8.28
N ILE A 224 -1.09 -4.64 -8.86
CA ILE A 224 -2.33 -3.99 -9.38
C ILE A 224 -3.11 -3.32 -8.25
N ASP A 225 -3.17 -3.91 -7.08
CA ASP A 225 -3.78 -3.34 -5.88
C ASP A 225 -3.27 -1.91 -5.61
N ARG A 226 -1.95 -1.73 -5.64
CA ARG A 226 -1.32 -0.41 -5.45
C ARG A 226 -1.61 0.56 -6.59
N VAL A 227 -1.62 0.06 -7.83
CA VAL A 227 -1.99 0.90 -9.00
C VAL A 227 -3.45 1.37 -8.91
N LEU A 228 -4.36 0.52 -8.44
CA LEU A 228 -5.75 0.90 -8.22
C LEU A 228 -5.89 1.91 -7.07
N GLU A 229 -5.17 1.73 -5.96
CA GLU A 229 -5.15 2.66 -4.83
C GLU A 229 -4.69 4.06 -5.26
N GLU A 230 -3.54 4.17 -5.95
CA GLU A 230 -3.00 5.45 -6.43
C GLU A 230 -3.93 6.15 -7.42
N SER A 231 -4.53 5.36 -8.35
CA SER A 231 -5.46 5.88 -9.35
C SER A 231 -6.77 6.35 -8.71
N LEU A 232 -7.28 5.63 -7.73
CA LEU A 232 -8.48 6.03 -6.98
C LEU A 232 -8.25 7.33 -6.19
N ARG A 233 -7.08 7.47 -5.52
CA ARG A 233 -6.70 8.71 -4.85
C ARG A 233 -6.66 9.88 -5.84
N ALA A 234 -5.97 9.72 -6.97
CA ALA A 234 -5.86 10.74 -7.99
C ALA A 234 -7.23 11.12 -8.57
N ALA A 235 -8.07 10.11 -8.86
CA ALA A 235 -9.42 10.31 -9.37
C ALA A 235 -10.35 11.04 -8.38
N ASP A 236 -10.29 10.73 -7.08
CA ASP A 236 -11.04 11.42 -6.05
C ASP A 236 -10.69 12.92 -5.99
N ILE A 237 -9.39 13.24 -6.04
CA ILE A 237 -8.91 14.63 -6.06
C ILE A 237 -9.36 15.34 -7.35
N LEU A 238 -9.20 14.69 -8.50
CA LEU A 238 -9.64 15.25 -9.80
C LEU A 238 -11.16 15.47 -9.86
N PHE A 239 -11.95 14.56 -9.26
CA PHE A 239 -13.39 14.76 -9.15
C PHE A 239 -13.74 16.01 -8.33
N PHE A 240 -13.09 16.18 -7.19
CA PHE A 240 -13.24 17.35 -6.35
C PHE A 240 -12.89 18.64 -7.10
N LEU A 241 -11.74 18.66 -7.79
CA LEU A 241 -11.26 19.83 -8.53
C LEU A 241 -12.17 20.17 -9.73
N SER A 242 -12.56 19.17 -10.53
CA SER A 242 -13.41 19.36 -11.71
C SER A 242 -14.80 19.83 -11.31
N HIS A 243 -15.39 19.21 -10.29
CA HIS A 243 -16.71 19.61 -9.81
C HIS A 243 -16.71 21.05 -9.27
N SER A 244 -15.70 21.38 -8.43
CA SER A 244 -15.55 22.73 -7.89
C SER A 244 -15.35 23.76 -9.01
N TYR A 245 -14.56 23.45 -10.03
CA TYR A 245 -14.31 24.31 -11.17
C TYR A 245 -15.57 24.55 -12.01
N CYS A 246 -16.33 23.50 -12.35
CA CYS A 246 -17.55 23.61 -13.14
C CYS A 246 -18.62 24.43 -12.44
N GLN A 247 -18.78 24.27 -11.12
CA GLN A 247 -19.71 25.07 -10.34
C GLN A 247 -19.30 26.55 -10.26
N ALA A 248 -18.01 26.86 -10.11
CA ALA A 248 -17.53 28.23 -10.01
C ALA A 248 -17.79 29.07 -11.25
N ASN A 249 -17.94 28.44 -12.40
CA ASN A 249 -18.10 29.10 -13.69
C ASN A 249 -19.55 29.04 -14.20
N ASP A 250 -20.53 28.66 -13.37
CA ASP A 250 -21.94 28.45 -13.73
C ASP A 250 -22.15 27.48 -14.91
N TYR A 251 -21.18 26.58 -15.13
CA TYR A 251 -21.31 25.52 -16.12
C TYR A 251 -22.24 24.41 -15.62
N GLN A 252 -22.78 23.60 -16.54
CA GLN A 252 -23.46 22.37 -16.14
C GLN A 252 -22.55 21.58 -15.22
N SER A 253 -23.11 21.07 -14.11
CA SER A 253 -22.32 20.34 -13.12
C SER A 253 -21.59 19.17 -13.76
N PHE A 254 -20.31 19.02 -13.43
CA PHE A 254 -19.51 17.86 -13.84
C PHE A 254 -20.28 16.56 -13.50
N PRO A 255 -20.37 15.58 -14.45
CA PRO A 255 -21.33 14.49 -14.33
C PRO A 255 -21.22 13.73 -13.03
N LEU A 256 -22.26 13.72 -12.22
CA LEU A 256 -22.33 12.94 -10.97
C LEU A 256 -22.32 11.42 -11.22
N SER A 257 -22.55 10.98 -12.47
CA SER A 257 -22.41 9.58 -12.87
C SER A 257 -21.03 9.01 -12.54
N PHE A 258 -19.98 9.81 -12.63
CA PHE A 258 -18.62 9.41 -12.26
C PHE A 258 -18.46 9.06 -10.78
N SER A 259 -19.30 9.60 -9.89
CA SER A 259 -19.29 9.21 -8.48
C SER A 259 -19.63 7.73 -8.28
N LYS A 260 -20.40 7.12 -9.17
CA LYS A 260 -20.70 5.68 -9.13
C LYS A 260 -19.46 4.85 -9.43
N GLN A 261 -18.63 5.27 -10.40
CA GLN A 261 -17.37 4.61 -10.74
C GLN A 261 -16.37 4.68 -9.57
N LEU A 262 -16.24 5.86 -8.93
CA LEU A 262 -15.42 6.03 -7.72
C LEU A 262 -15.87 5.10 -6.58
N VAL A 263 -17.19 4.96 -6.36
CA VAL A 263 -17.73 4.04 -5.35
C VAL A 263 -17.46 2.59 -5.71
N ALA A 264 -17.62 2.21 -6.99
CA ALA A 264 -17.35 0.85 -7.45
C ALA A 264 -15.85 0.51 -7.28
N ALA A 265 -14.96 1.43 -7.66
CA ALA A 265 -13.52 1.25 -7.49
C ALA A 265 -13.12 1.07 -6.01
N ARG A 266 -13.67 1.89 -5.08
CA ARG A 266 -13.44 1.71 -3.63
C ARG A 266 -13.92 0.36 -3.12
N ARG A 267 -15.08 -0.10 -3.59
CA ARG A 267 -15.61 -1.42 -3.19
C ARG A 267 -14.74 -2.56 -3.71
N ASN A 268 -14.27 -2.48 -4.96
CA ASN A 268 -13.42 -3.51 -5.54
C ASN A 268 -12.02 -3.51 -4.91
N LEU A 269 -11.45 -2.34 -4.60
CA LEU A 269 -10.21 -2.23 -3.85
C LEU A 269 -10.36 -2.81 -2.44
N ALA A 270 -11.45 -2.46 -1.73
CA ALA A 270 -11.74 -2.97 -0.40
C ALA A 270 -12.01 -4.49 -0.41
N LEU A 271 -12.70 -5.00 -1.41
CA LEU A 271 -12.93 -6.44 -1.57
C LEU A 271 -11.62 -7.19 -1.75
N PHE A 272 -10.67 -6.66 -2.52
CA PHE A 272 -9.35 -7.29 -2.70
C PHE A 272 -8.49 -7.29 -1.42
N GLN A 273 -8.80 -6.45 -0.41
CA GLN A 273 -8.16 -6.52 0.92
C GLN A 273 -8.62 -7.73 1.74
N HIS A 274 -9.58 -8.55 1.25
CA HIS A 274 -9.94 -9.82 1.85
C HIS A 274 -8.70 -10.70 2.04
N HIS A 275 -8.67 -11.46 3.17
CA HIS A 275 -7.50 -12.26 3.56
C HIS A 275 -7.22 -13.49 2.66
N ASP A 276 -7.98 -13.68 1.56
CA ASP A 276 -7.65 -14.57 0.44
C ASP A 276 -7.51 -13.81 -0.90
N GLY A 277 -7.75 -12.49 -0.92
CA GLY A 277 -7.51 -11.62 -2.08
C GLY A 277 -6.06 -11.15 -2.15
N VAL A 278 -5.74 -10.10 -1.39
CA VAL A 278 -4.39 -9.48 -1.39
C VAL A 278 -3.29 -10.45 -0.94
N THR A 279 -3.62 -11.45 -0.14
CA THR A 279 -2.72 -12.53 0.27
C THR A 279 -2.28 -13.46 -0.87
N GLY A 280 -3.07 -13.52 -1.95
CA GLY A 280 -2.79 -14.41 -3.09
C GLY A 280 -3.14 -15.87 -2.81
N THR A 281 -4.08 -16.14 -1.91
CA THR A 281 -4.46 -17.47 -1.42
C THR A 281 -5.85 -17.92 -1.87
N ALA A 282 -6.46 -17.22 -2.83
CA ALA A 282 -7.72 -17.61 -3.46
C ALA A 282 -7.49 -18.64 -4.57
N ARG A 283 -8.53 -19.41 -4.92
CA ARG A 283 -8.52 -20.31 -6.08
C ARG A 283 -8.41 -19.52 -7.39
N ASP A 284 -7.83 -20.11 -8.43
CA ASP A 284 -7.52 -19.46 -9.71
C ASP A 284 -8.72 -18.69 -10.29
N HIS A 285 -9.93 -19.29 -10.33
CA HIS A 285 -11.11 -18.61 -10.85
C HIS A 285 -11.54 -17.38 -10.02
N VAL A 286 -11.27 -17.38 -8.70
CA VAL A 286 -11.52 -16.24 -7.80
C VAL A 286 -10.44 -15.16 -8.01
N VAL A 287 -9.19 -15.54 -8.24
CA VAL A 287 -8.11 -14.60 -8.61
C VAL A 287 -8.44 -13.87 -9.91
N VAL A 288 -8.98 -14.59 -10.92
CA VAL A 288 -9.47 -14.00 -12.18
C VAL A 288 -10.61 -12.99 -11.93
N ASP A 289 -11.55 -13.29 -11.03
CA ASP A 289 -12.62 -12.36 -10.65
C ASP A 289 -12.06 -11.10 -9.99
N TYR A 290 -11.15 -11.24 -9.01
CA TYR A 290 -10.48 -10.10 -8.40
C TYR A 290 -9.72 -9.24 -9.43
N GLY A 291 -8.93 -9.89 -10.28
CA GLY A 291 -8.17 -9.22 -11.33
C GLY A 291 -9.07 -8.46 -12.29
N THR A 292 -10.16 -9.09 -12.74
CA THR A 292 -11.14 -8.50 -13.67
C THR A 292 -11.84 -7.28 -13.04
N ARG A 293 -12.25 -7.35 -11.77
CA ARG A 293 -12.86 -6.23 -11.04
C ARG A 293 -11.91 -5.07 -10.88
N MET A 294 -10.66 -5.33 -10.48
CA MET A 294 -9.63 -4.29 -10.34
C MET A 294 -9.31 -3.65 -11.68
N HIS A 295 -9.14 -4.45 -12.76
CA HIS A 295 -8.88 -3.95 -14.10
C HIS A 295 -10.02 -3.07 -14.63
N LYS A 296 -11.27 -3.50 -14.47
CA LYS A 296 -12.45 -2.70 -14.86
C LYS A 296 -12.44 -1.35 -14.13
N SER A 297 -12.25 -1.37 -12.80
CA SER A 297 -12.19 -0.13 -12.02
C SER A 297 -11.06 0.78 -12.48
N LEU A 298 -9.87 0.23 -12.73
CA LEU A 298 -8.72 0.98 -13.20
C LEU A 298 -8.98 1.65 -14.55
N SER A 299 -9.57 0.93 -15.52
CA SER A 299 -9.90 1.46 -16.85
C SER A 299 -10.95 2.58 -16.76
N GLU A 300 -11.98 2.41 -15.92
CA GLU A 300 -13.00 3.43 -15.67
C GLU A 300 -12.41 4.69 -15.01
N LEU A 301 -11.52 4.53 -14.02
CA LEU A 301 -10.83 5.65 -13.37
C LEU A 301 -9.89 6.39 -14.34
N GLN A 302 -9.15 5.68 -15.18
CA GLN A 302 -8.26 6.28 -16.17
C GLN A 302 -9.05 7.12 -17.20
N SER A 303 -10.17 6.60 -17.71
CA SER A 303 -11.06 7.33 -18.61
C SER A 303 -11.64 8.58 -17.93
N PHE A 304 -12.09 8.43 -16.68
CA PHE A 304 -12.58 9.53 -15.87
C PHE A 304 -11.51 10.61 -15.62
N MET A 305 -10.29 10.21 -15.25
CA MET A 305 -9.19 11.16 -15.01
C MET A 305 -8.84 11.93 -16.28
N ALA A 306 -8.80 11.25 -17.45
CA ALA A 306 -8.58 11.90 -18.74
C ALA A 306 -9.67 12.94 -19.08
N ALA A 307 -10.94 12.60 -18.82
CA ALA A 307 -12.07 13.53 -18.99
C ALA A 307 -11.96 14.74 -18.05
N SER A 308 -11.57 14.51 -16.79
CA SER A 308 -11.35 15.58 -15.81
C SER A 308 -10.24 16.55 -16.22
N VAL A 309 -9.13 16.03 -16.72
CA VAL A 309 -8.03 16.84 -17.29
C VAL A 309 -8.52 17.65 -18.49
N GLY A 310 -9.32 17.06 -19.37
CA GLY A 310 -9.96 17.74 -20.48
C GLY A 310 -10.83 18.91 -20.04
N ALA A 311 -11.73 18.69 -19.06
CA ALA A 311 -12.59 19.72 -18.50
C ALA A 311 -11.82 20.89 -17.86
N LEU A 312 -10.77 20.57 -17.11
CA LEU A 312 -9.93 21.55 -16.41
C LEU A 312 -8.98 22.33 -17.34
N SER A 313 -8.67 21.75 -18.53
CA SER A 313 -7.74 22.33 -19.51
C SER A 313 -8.44 23.09 -20.64
N ASN A 314 -9.73 22.88 -20.87
CA ASN A 314 -10.48 23.47 -21.98
C ASN A 314 -11.33 24.65 -21.51
N ARG A 315 -10.91 25.89 -21.83
CA ARG A 315 -11.60 27.14 -21.49
C ARG A 315 -12.36 27.76 -22.64
N ASN A 316 -12.70 26.99 -23.67
CA ASN A 316 -13.46 27.57 -24.75
C ASN A 316 -14.90 27.91 -24.37
N SER A 317 -15.36 29.02 -24.87
CA SER A 317 -16.56 29.83 -24.62
C SER A 317 -17.93 29.12 -24.66
N THR A 318 -17.99 27.80 -24.69
CA THR A 318 -19.24 27.03 -24.82
C THR A 318 -19.77 26.46 -23.51
N GLY A 319 -19.11 26.70 -22.39
CA GLY A 319 -19.65 26.33 -21.06
C GLY A 319 -19.81 24.83 -20.80
N ILE A 320 -19.05 23.97 -21.49
CA ILE A 320 -19.27 22.52 -21.49
C ILE A 320 -18.34 21.86 -20.49
N CYS A 321 -18.89 21.47 -19.35
CA CYS A 321 -18.35 20.45 -18.45
C CYS A 321 -18.91 19.04 -18.76
N ASP A 322 -19.36 18.82 -20.00
CA ASP A 322 -19.93 17.56 -20.46
C ASP A 322 -18.84 16.56 -20.79
N ALA A 323 -18.85 15.43 -20.09
CA ALA A 323 -17.84 14.38 -20.24
C ALA A 323 -17.82 13.74 -21.64
N ASP A 324 -18.96 13.67 -22.31
CA ASP A 324 -19.07 13.03 -23.62
C ASP A 324 -18.39 13.83 -24.75
N GLN A 325 -18.12 15.12 -24.53
CA GLN A 325 -17.44 15.99 -25.49
C GLN A 325 -15.95 16.20 -25.15
N ILE A 326 -15.43 15.64 -24.07
CA ILE A 326 -14.09 15.95 -23.50
C ILE A 326 -13.04 14.87 -23.81
N SER A 327 -13.18 14.05 -24.81
CA SER A 327 -12.18 13.06 -25.25
C SER A 327 -10.94 13.70 -25.91
N LEU A 328 -10.31 14.68 -25.18
CA LEU A 328 -9.12 15.38 -25.68
C LEU A 328 -7.81 14.72 -25.28
N PHE A 329 -7.84 13.95 -24.21
CA PHE A 329 -6.67 13.34 -23.61
C PHE A 329 -6.83 11.85 -23.41
N GLU A 330 -5.70 11.14 -23.43
CA GLU A 330 -5.60 9.72 -23.14
C GLU A 330 -4.50 9.48 -22.08
N PRO A 331 -4.68 8.52 -21.16
CA PRO A 331 -3.62 8.15 -20.23
C PRO A 331 -2.37 7.68 -20.98
N GLU A 332 -1.20 8.05 -20.48
CA GLU A 332 0.09 7.64 -21.05
C GLU A 332 0.31 6.11 -20.93
N GLN A 333 -0.24 5.50 -19.92
CA GLN A 333 -0.11 4.08 -19.66
C GLN A 333 -1.48 3.43 -19.46
N THR A 334 -1.70 2.29 -20.15
CA THR A 334 -2.96 1.55 -20.06
C THR A 334 -2.69 0.05 -19.96
N ARG A 335 -3.69 -0.68 -19.48
CA ARG A 335 -3.68 -2.14 -19.39
C ARG A 335 -4.85 -2.68 -20.18
N SER A 336 -4.63 -3.60 -21.12
CA SER A 336 -5.69 -4.15 -21.98
C SER A 336 -6.44 -5.31 -21.34
N ARG A 337 -5.82 -6.04 -20.39
CA ARG A 337 -6.43 -7.16 -19.65
C ARG A 337 -5.92 -7.18 -18.22
N HIS A 338 -6.63 -7.90 -17.35
CA HIS A 338 -6.26 -8.02 -15.94
C HIS A 338 -4.95 -8.77 -15.67
N ASP A 339 -4.50 -9.62 -16.58
CA ASP A 339 -3.42 -10.60 -16.45
C ASP A 339 -2.16 -10.25 -17.24
N ILE A 340 -2.07 -9.03 -17.79
CA ILE A 340 -0.89 -8.54 -18.50
C ILE A 340 -0.38 -7.24 -17.87
N LEU A 341 0.91 -6.97 -18.09
CA LEU A 341 1.51 -5.70 -17.67
C LEU A 341 0.88 -4.52 -18.42
N ALA A 342 0.85 -3.36 -17.76
CA ALA A 342 0.47 -2.12 -18.41
C ALA A 342 1.52 -1.73 -19.46
N SER A 343 1.07 -1.19 -20.59
CA SER A 343 1.91 -0.70 -21.67
C SER A 343 1.83 0.82 -21.75
N LYS A 344 2.98 1.44 -21.99
CA LYS A 344 3.07 2.86 -22.30
C LYS A 344 2.65 3.12 -23.75
N LYS A 345 1.96 4.22 -23.99
CA LYS A 345 1.61 4.66 -25.33
C LYS A 345 2.83 5.23 -26.04
N LEU A 346 2.98 4.88 -27.31
CA LEU A 346 3.97 5.48 -28.20
C LEU A 346 3.47 6.84 -28.68
N VAL A 347 4.21 7.88 -28.38
CA VAL A 347 3.98 9.22 -28.90
C VAL A 347 4.63 9.33 -30.29
N GLU A 348 3.81 9.47 -31.32
CA GLU A 348 4.25 9.71 -32.70
C GLU A 348 4.61 11.19 -32.85
N ALA A 349 5.84 11.55 -32.54
CA ALA A 349 6.37 12.88 -32.71
C ALA A 349 6.62 13.15 -34.22
N VAL A 350 5.98 14.17 -34.76
CA VAL A 350 6.05 14.56 -36.18
C VAL A 350 6.58 15.99 -36.29
N ASN A 351 7.43 16.24 -37.27
CA ASN A 351 7.96 17.57 -37.52
C ASN A 351 6.83 18.59 -37.84
N GLY A 352 6.87 19.74 -37.21
CA GLY A 352 5.86 20.80 -37.35
C GLY A 352 4.56 20.59 -36.58
N LYS A 353 4.43 19.44 -35.86
CA LYS A 353 3.32 19.17 -34.94
C LYS A 353 3.84 19.09 -33.53
N ALA A 354 2.98 19.39 -32.55
CA ALA A 354 3.26 19.20 -31.15
C ALA A 354 2.15 18.38 -30.48
N ILE A 355 2.51 17.61 -29.49
CA ILE A 355 1.59 16.82 -28.66
C ILE A 355 1.61 17.40 -27.26
N LYS A 356 0.46 17.84 -26.79
CA LYS A 356 0.28 18.35 -25.43
C LYS A 356 0.37 17.22 -24.42
N VAL A 357 1.22 17.37 -23.41
CA VAL A 357 1.37 16.46 -22.29
C VAL A 357 0.98 17.19 -21.01
N VAL A 358 -0.04 16.71 -20.32
CA VAL A 358 -0.49 17.25 -19.06
C VAL A 358 -0.08 16.28 -17.94
N LEU A 359 0.71 16.76 -17.01
CA LEU A 359 1.17 16.02 -15.84
C LEU A 359 0.33 16.42 -14.63
N PHE A 360 -0.18 15.45 -13.89
CA PHE A 360 -0.95 15.65 -12.66
C PHE A 360 -0.22 15.08 -11.47
N ASN A 361 -0.04 15.89 -10.44
CA ASN A 361 0.50 15.54 -9.14
C ASN A 361 -0.62 15.41 -8.10
N SER A 362 -0.84 14.20 -7.57
CA SER A 362 -1.84 13.95 -6.53
C SER A 362 -1.33 14.19 -5.09
N LEU A 363 -0.04 14.51 -4.92
CA LEU A 363 0.56 14.79 -3.62
C LEU A 363 0.36 16.25 -3.21
N GLU A 364 0.42 16.48 -1.91
CA GLU A 364 0.28 17.77 -1.25
C GLU A 364 1.54 18.63 -1.24
N GLU A 365 2.62 18.16 -1.84
CA GLU A 365 3.89 18.89 -1.98
C GLU A 365 4.23 19.18 -3.45
N ASN A 366 5.07 20.20 -3.69
CA ASN A 366 5.65 20.40 -5.01
C ASN A 366 6.53 19.22 -5.37
N LEU A 367 6.31 18.64 -6.55
CA LEU A 367 6.98 17.45 -7.00
C LEU A 367 7.96 17.78 -8.12
N GLU A 368 9.23 17.51 -7.89
CA GLU A 368 10.28 17.57 -8.91
C GLU A 368 10.70 16.17 -9.26
N GLN A 369 10.45 15.76 -10.49
CA GLN A 369 10.65 14.37 -10.92
C GLN A 369 11.04 14.29 -12.40
N VAL A 370 11.90 13.32 -12.75
CA VAL A 370 12.19 12.96 -14.13
C VAL A 370 11.01 12.17 -14.69
N ILE A 371 10.39 12.71 -15.74
CA ILE A 371 9.29 12.08 -16.48
C ILE A 371 9.85 11.33 -17.68
N THR A 372 9.27 10.18 -17.99
CA THR A 372 9.67 9.32 -19.13
C THR A 372 8.49 9.02 -20.02
N ILE A 373 8.52 9.43 -21.29
CA ILE A 373 7.51 9.15 -22.31
C ILE A 373 8.16 8.35 -23.46
N LEU A 374 7.41 7.39 -24.04
CA LEU A 374 7.87 6.66 -25.23
C LEU A 374 7.59 7.46 -26.48
N VAL A 375 8.61 7.56 -27.34
CA VAL A 375 8.56 8.29 -28.62
C VAL A 375 9.09 7.44 -29.78
N ASN A 376 8.62 7.72 -30.99
CA ASN A 376 8.93 6.96 -32.20
C ASN A 376 10.28 7.36 -32.84
N THR A 377 10.89 8.49 -32.44
CA THR A 377 12.11 9.01 -33.06
C THR A 377 13.07 9.60 -32.04
N PRO A 378 14.38 9.43 -32.21
CA PRO A 378 15.37 10.06 -31.33
C PRO A 378 15.50 11.57 -31.54
N ALA A 379 14.97 12.12 -32.63
CA ALA A 379 14.96 13.55 -32.92
C ALA A 379 13.82 14.31 -32.23
N THR A 380 13.48 13.88 -30.99
CA THR A 380 12.35 14.41 -30.21
C THR A 380 12.85 15.28 -29.07
N CYS A 381 12.08 16.32 -28.72
CA CYS A 381 12.37 17.19 -27.58
C CYS A 381 11.09 17.64 -26.86
N VAL A 382 11.28 18.25 -25.69
CA VAL A 382 10.23 18.80 -24.85
C VAL A 382 10.30 20.32 -24.89
N LEU A 383 9.14 20.96 -25.01
CA LEU A 383 8.95 22.39 -24.88
C LEU A 383 8.07 22.65 -23.63
N ASP A 384 8.35 23.75 -22.94
CA ASP A 384 7.51 24.21 -21.84
C ASP A 384 6.29 25.03 -22.32
N SER A 385 5.53 25.60 -21.40
CA SER A 385 4.37 26.46 -21.70
C SER A 385 4.71 27.73 -22.46
N ASP A 386 5.96 28.21 -22.37
CA ASP A 386 6.44 29.39 -23.08
C ASP A 386 7.10 29.03 -24.43
N TRP A 387 7.00 27.78 -24.81
CA TRP A 387 7.58 27.19 -26.03
C TRP A 387 9.11 27.20 -26.03
N ALA A 388 9.72 27.30 -24.87
CA ALA A 388 11.16 27.16 -24.71
C ALA A 388 11.55 25.67 -24.65
N SER A 389 12.68 25.33 -25.27
CA SER A 389 13.22 23.97 -25.20
C SER A 389 13.65 23.64 -23.79
N VAL A 390 13.17 22.50 -23.29
CA VAL A 390 13.51 21.97 -21.96
C VAL A 390 14.66 20.98 -22.09
N SER A 391 15.63 21.06 -21.17
CA SER A 391 16.72 20.08 -21.11
C SER A 391 16.15 18.68 -20.99
N SER A 392 16.51 17.82 -21.92
CA SER A 392 15.95 16.47 -22.02
C SER A 392 17.02 15.46 -22.50
N GLN A 393 16.77 14.21 -22.16
CA GLN A 393 17.58 13.07 -22.58
C GLN A 393 16.72 12.15 -23.43
N VAL A 394 17.28 11.63 -24.53
CA VAL A 394 16.65 10.56 -25.31
C VAL A 394 17.55 9.33 -25.26
N SER A 395 16.98 8.22 -24.87
CA SER A 395 17.66 6.91 -24.75
C SER A 395 16.86 5.84 -25.50
N PRO A 396 17.51 4.76 -25.97
CA PRO A 396 16.78 3.67 -26.60
C PRO A 396 15.88 2.99 -25.58
N ASP A 397 14.72 2.47 -26.03
CA ASP A 397 13.91 1.59 -25.23
C ASP A 397 14.34 0.14 -25.48
N TRP A 398 14.56 -0.58 -24.37
CA TRP A 398 14.94 -1.98 -24.38
C TRP A 398 13.77 -2.83 -23.94
N THR A 399 13.48 -3.92 -24.63
CA THR A 399 12.52 -4.92 -24.18
C THR A 399 12.96 -5.46 -22.81
N GLN A 400 12.00 -5.71 -21.93
CA GLN A 400 12.19 -6.55 -20.75
C GLN A 400 12.01 -8.02 -21.14
N GLY A 401 12.70 -8.91 -20.48
CA GLY A 401 12.68 -10.36 -20.75
C GLY A 401 14.05 -10.91 -21.04
N THR A 402 14.12 -12.14 -21.56
CA THR A 402 15.37 -12.91 -21.68
C THR A 402 16.39 -12.35 -22.67
N ASN A 403 15.98 -11.46 -23.56
CA ASN A 403 16.84 -10.80 -24.55
C ASN A 403 16.53 -9.32 -24.62
N TYR A 404 17.51 -8.47 -24.32
CA TYR A 404 17.38 -7.03 -24.60
C TYR A 404 17.42 -6.79 -26.10
N LEU A 405 16.24 -6.71 -26.70
CA LEU A 405 16.11 -6.27 -28.08
C LEU A 405 15.75 -4.79 -28.13
N VAL A 406 16.33 -4.08 -29.04
CA VAL A 406 15.95 -2.69 -29.33
C VAL A 406 14.54 -2.72 -29.94
N THR A 407 13.60 -2.07 -29.30
CA THR A 407 12.21 -2.04 -29.76
C THR A 407 11.99 -1.15 -30.99
N GLY A 408 12.96 -0.35 -31.38
CA GLY A 408 12.82 0.74 -32.33
C GLY A 408 12.15 1.99 -31.74
N MET A 409 11.77 1.93 -30.46
CA MET A 409 11.21 3.07 -29.71
C MET A 409 12.28 3.74 -28.86
N HIS A 410 12.00 4.95 -28.40
CA HIS A 410 12.92 5.75 -27.59
C HIS A 410 12.24 6.27 -26.34
N ARG A 411 13.00 6.44 -25.27
CA ARG A 411 12.54 7.05 -24.02
C ARG A 411 12.99 8.51 -23.97
N LEU A 412 12.05 9.44 -24.06
CA LEU A 412 12.26 10.86 -23.87
C LEU A 412 12.10 11.19 -22.39
N GLN A 413 13.09 11.85 -21.80
CA GLN A 413 13.19 12.08 -20.34
C GLN A 413 13.52 13.53 -20.08
N TRP A 414 12.81 14.16 -19.12
CA TRP A 414 13.06 15.53 -18.66
C TRP A 414 12.67 15.74 -17.22
N GLN A 415 13.31 16.71 -16.55
CA GLN A 415 12.93 17.13 -15.20
C GLN A 415 11.67 17.99 -15.28
N ALA A 416 10.62 17.57 -14.59
CA ALA A 416 9.37 18.32 -14.44
C ALA A 416 9.21 18.81 -13.00
N SER A 417 8.67 20.04 -12.84
CA SER A 417 8.22 20.60 -11.55
C SER A 417 6.71 20.76 -11.59
N ILE A 418 6.00 20.04 -10.71
CA ILE A 418 4.54 19.93 -10.74
C ILE A 418 4.00 20.39 -9.39
N PRO A 419 3.12 21.40 -9.35
CA PRO A 419 2.62 21.96 -8.10
C PRO A 419 1.76 20.96 -7.29
N PRO A 420 1.55 21.22 -5.98
CA PRO A 420 0.74 20.36 -5.12
C PRO A 420 -0.70 20.23 -5.63
N MET A 421 -1.21 19.01 -5.72
CA MET A 421 -2.55 18.67 -6.25
C MET A 421 -2.88 19.50 -7.50
N GLY A 422 -1.92 19.59 -8.41
CA GLY A 422 -1.96 20.51 -9.53
C GLY A 422 -1.43 19.91 -10.83
N PHE A 423 -1.36 20.74 -11.85
CA PHE A 423 -1.00 20.38 -13.20
C PHE A 423 0.21 21.15 -13.69
N GLN A 424 0.99 20.47 -14.54
CA GLN A 424 2.03 21.08 -15.36
C GLN A 424 1.91 20.61 -16.79
N THR A 425 1.97 21.53 -17.75
CA THR A 425 1.84 21.24 -19.19
C THR A 425 3.19 21.35 -19.87
N TYR A 426 3.44 20.37 -20.74
CA TYR A 426 4.57 20.34 -21.67
C TYR A 426 4.08 19.98 -23.07
N PHE A 427 4.95 20.20 -24.06
CA PHE A 427 4.68 19.83 -25.45
C PHE A 427 5.83 18.97 -25.99
N ILE A 428 5.50 17.88 -26.67
CA ILE A 428 6.47 17.00 -27.32
C ILE A 428 6.40 17.28 -28.83
N THR A 429 7.53 17.51 -29.45
CA THR A 429 7.68 17.70 -30.89
C THR A 429 8.93 17.01 -31.41
N SER A 430 9.06 16.84 -32.71
CA SER A 430 10.29 16.43 -33.36
C SER A 430 10.80 17.52 -34.30
N SER A 431 12.12 17.63 -34.42
CA SER A 431 12.75 18.55 -35.38
C SER A 431 14.08 17.97 -35.81
N GLU A 432 14.22 17.75 -37.11
CA GLU A 432 15.51 17.42 -37.74
C GLU A 432 16.48 18.61 -37.69
N ASN A 433 15.96 19.83 -37.71
CA ASN A 433 16.71 21.04 -37.48
C ASN A 433 16.74 21.37 -36.01
N LYS A 434 17.89 21.37 -35.37
CA LYS A 434 18.11 21.69 -33.95
C LYS A 434 17.60 23.06 -33.47
N THR A 435 16.85 23.79 -34.31
CA THR A 435 16.34 25.13 -34.03
C THR A 435 15.37 25.16 -32.85
N PHE A 436 14.54 24.14 -32.69
CA PHE A 436 13.59 24.00 -31.57
C PHE A 436 14.04 22.99 -30.50
N CYS A 437 14.84 21.98 -30.88
CA CYS A 437 15.27 20.88 -30.02
C CYS A 437 16.74 21.03 -29.60
N ASN A 438 17.18 22.23 -29.26
CA ASN A 438 18.58 22.52 -28.97
C ASN A 438 19.08 22.01 -27.62
N GLN A 439 18.19 21.63 -26.70
CA GLN A 439 18.51 21.10 -25.36
C GLN A 439 18.25 19.60 -25.21
N ALA A 440 17.87 18.89 -26.28
CA ALA A 440 17.73 17.45 -26.26
C ALA A 440 19.08 16.77 -26.55
N VAL A 441 19.45 15.83 -25.69
CA VAL A 441 20.72 15.09 -25.75
C VAL A 441 20.44 13.60 -25.89
N LEU A 442 21.13 12.94 -26.83
CA LEU A 442 21.12 11.49 -26.92
C LEU A 442 22.01 10.88 -25.82
N ALA A 443 21.54 9.83 -25.18
CA ALA A 443 22.31 9.10 -24.18
C ALA A 443 23.50 8.35 -24.82
N ASN A 444 24.59 8.26 -24.08
CA ASN A 444 25.71 7.38 -24.42
C ASN A 444 25.46 5.99 -23.87
N LEU A 445 25.90 4.97 -24.64
CA LEU A 445 25.68 3.57 -24.26
C LEU A 445 27.02 2.87 -24.04
N LYS A 446 27.18 2.22 -22.87
CA LYS A 446 28.31 1.34 -22.59
C LYS A 446 27.80 -0.09 -22.44
N ILE A 447 28.50 -1.05 -23.06
CA ILE A 447 28.03 -2.41 -23.19
C ILE A 447 29.10 -3.35 -22.68
N PHE A 448 28.72 -4.24 -21.77
CA PHE A 448 29.59 -5.23 -21.17
C PHE A 448 29.08 -6.63 -21.49
N ASN A 449 29.99 -7.55 -21.74
CA ASN A 449 29.74 -8.99 -21.97
C ASN A 449 28.76 -9.25 -23.12
N ALA A 450 28.76 -8.40 -24.14
CA ALA A 450 27.90 -8.59 -25.32
C ALA A 450 28.36 -9.80 -26.15
N GLY A 451 27.41 -10.57 -26.66
CA GLY A 451 27.67 -11.56 -27.68
C GLY A 451 28.08 -10.91 -29.03
N LYS A 452 28.66 -11.71 -29.93
CA LYS A 452 29.11 -11.21 -31.24
C LYS A 452 27.99 -10.62 -32.11
N ASP A 453 26.78 -11.02 -31.86
CA ASP A 453 25.58 -10.61 -32.61
C ASP A 453 24.88 -9.37 -32.02
N PHE A 454 25.47 -8.73 -31.01
CA PHE A 454 24.89 -7.51 -30.42
C PHE A 454 25.01 -6.35 -31.40
N ILE A 455 23.87 -5.75 -31.74
CA ILE A 455 23.76 -4.61 -32.67
C ILE A 455 23.53 -3.32 -31.88
N CYS A 456 24.42 -2.34 -32.04
CA CYS A 456 24.21 -1.01 -31.47
C CYS A 456 22.96 -0.36 -32.09
N PRO A 457 22.05 0.22 -31.28
CA PRO A 457 20.87 0.89 -31.83
C PRO A 457 21.27 2.03 -32.74
N PRO A 458 20.64 2.17 -33.93
CA PRO A 458 20.88 3.29 -34.83
C PRO A 458 20.72 4.63 -34.07
N SER A 459 21.50 5.63 -34.45
CA SER A 459 21.53 6.97 -33.88
C SER A 459 22.23 7.11 -32.51
N TYR A 460 22.62 6.02 -31.84
CA TYR A 460 23.35 6.08 -30.57
C TYR A 460 24.82 5.70 -30.74
N VAL A 461 25.65 6.24 -29.85
CA VAL A 461 27.06 5.87 -29.74
C VAL A 461 27.21 4.77 -28.69
N CYS A 462 27.71 3.60 -29.13
CA CYS A 462 27.97 2.49 -28.23
C CYS A 462 29.48 2.32 -28.01
N SER A 463 29.93 2.15 -26.77
CA SER A 463 31.26 1.67 -26.43
C SER A 463 31.18 0.29 -25.81
N PHE A 464 32.07 -0.63 -26.26
CA PHE A 464 32.18 -1.96 -25.68
C PHE A 464 33.31 -1.95 -24.66
N GLU A 465 32.97 -2.28 -23.42
CA GLU A 465 33.83 -2.05 -22.25
C GLU A 465 34.31 -3.40 -21.66
N THR A 466 35.52 -3.36 -21.09
CA THR A 466 36.16 -4.55 -20.48
C THR A 466 36.51 -4.35 -19.02
N GLN A 467 36.21 -3.19 -18.44
CA GLN A 467 36.50 -2.87 -17.04
C GLN A 467 35.75 -3.82 -16.09
N LYS A 468 36.36 -4.13 -14.94
CA LYS A 468 35.76 -5.05 -13.94
C LYS A 468 34.59 -4.42 -13.17
N THR A 469 34.53 -3.09 -13.11
CA THR A 469 33.53 -2.34 -12.35
C THR A 469 32.92 -1.23 -13.20
N ILE A 470 31.61 -1.01 -12.98
CA ILE A 470 30.83 0.06 -13.59
C ILE A 470 30.57 1.10 -12.52
N ARG A 471 30.74 2.37 -12.84
CA ARG A 471 30.44 3.47 -11.94
C ARG A 471 29.51 4.46 -12.62
N ILE A 472 28.42 4.81 -11.92
CA ILE A 472 27.52 5.89 -12.28
C ILE A 472 27.41 6.86 -11.10
N SER A 473 27.31 8.16 -11.38
CA SER A 473 27.29 9.20 -10.35
C SER A 473 26.28 10.28 -10.65
N ASN A 474 25.67 10.81 -9.60
CA ASN A 474 24.99 12.09 -9.65
C ASN A 474 25.65 13.07 -8.66
N LYS A 475 25.02 14.22 -8.40
CA LYS A 475 25.52 15.22 -7.45
C LYS A 475 25.66 14.70 -6.02
N HIS A 476 24.90 13.68 -5.63
CA HIS A 476 24.76 13.24 -4.25
C HIS A 476 25.53 11.98 -3.92
N GLN A 477 25.69 11.08 -4.90
CA GLN A 477 26.24 9.75 -4.65
C GLN A 477 26.84 9.11 -5.90
N THR A 478 27.78 8.19 -5.68
CA THR A 478 28.33 7.29 -6.69
C THR A 478 27.96 5.85 -6.35
N LEU A 479 27.50 5.13 -7.35
CA LEU A 479 27.21 3.71 -7.29
C LEU A 479 28.25 2.92 -8.05
N THR A 480 28.70 1.80 -7.48
CA THR A 480 29.64 0.86 -8.12
C THR A 480 28.94 -0.48 -8.33
N PHE A 481 29.00 -1.01 -9.53
CA PHE A 481 28.41 -2.28 -9.92
C PHE A 481 29.48 -3.25 -10.45
N SER A 482 29.21 -4.54 -10.36
CA SER A 482 30.00 -5.57 -11.04
C SER A 482 29.73 -5.52 -12.54
N SER A 483 30.75 -5.47 -13.37
CA SER A 483 30.58 -5.58 -14.82
C SER A 483 30.17 -6.99 -15.27
N ARG A 484 30.44 -8.04 -14.46
CA ARG A 484 30.04 -9.42 -14.74
C ARG A 484 28.52 -9.63 -14.71
N SER A 485 27.88 -9.07 -13.72
CA SER A 485 26.46 -9.35 -13.42
C SER A 485 25.57 -8.12 -13.45
N GLY A 486 26.13 -6.91 -13.43
CA GLY A 486 25.42 -5.66 -13.24
C GLY A 486 24.92 -5.44 -11.80
N MET A 487 25.22 -6.33 -10.84
CA MET A 487 24.76 -6.19 -9.45
C MET A 487 25.51 -5.07 -8.72
N LEU A 488 24.77 -4.36 -7.86
CA LEU A 488 25.31 -3.29 -7.02
C LEU A 488 26.33 -3.87 -6.02
N GLN A 489 27.42 -3.13 -5.78
CA GLN A 489 28.50 -3.53 -4.87
C GLN A 489 28.78 -2.49 -3.79
N ASP A 490 28.66 -1.20 -4.10
CA ASP A 490 29.03 -0.12 -3.19
C ASP A 490 28.25 1.17 -3.49
N LEU A 491 27.99 1.94 -2.46
CA LEU A 491 27.45 3.29 -2.52
C LEU A 491 28.35 4.24 -1.76
N LYS A 492 28.83 5.29 -2.46
CA LYS A 492 29.58 6.39 -1.86
C LYS A 492 28.74 7.65 -1.81
N SER A 493 28.56 8.21 -0.61
CA SER A 493 27.92 9.52 -0.41
C SER A 493 28.91 10.64 -0.71
N HIS A 494 28.51 11.64 -1.51
CA HIS A 494 29.34 12.81 -1.78
C HIS A 494 29.28 13.86 -0.66
N LYS A 495 28.25 13.79 0.20
CA LYS A 495 28.05 14.77 1.27
C LYS A 495 29.11 14.69 2.36
N ASP A 496 29.46 13.49 2.77
CA ASP A 496 30.38 13.19 3.87
C ASP A 496 31.52 12.26 3.47
N GLY A 497 31.56 11.86 2.19
CA GLY A 497 32.54 10.93 1.66
C GLY A 497 32.41 9.50 2.16
N SER A 498 31.36 9.20 2.94
CA SER A 498 31.15 7.86 3.51
C SER A 498 30.90 6.81 2.42
N HIS A 499 31.40 5.61 2.68
CA HIS A 499 31.15 4.44 1.86
C HIS A 499 30.25 3.49 2.63
N THR A 500 29.28 2.91 1.96
CA THR A 500 28.47 1.80 2.44
C THR A 500 28.69 0.63 1.50
N ASN A 501 29.30 -0.44 2.01
CA ASN A 501 29.34 -1.69 1.27
C ASN A 501 27.89 -2.16 1.11
N LEU A 502 27.41 -2.22 -0.12
CA LEU A 502 25.99 -2.53 -0.44
C LEU A 502 25.97 -3.52 -1.59
N VAL A 503 26.14 -4.79 -1.24
CA VAL A 503 26.23 -5.90 -2.21
C VAL A 503 24.85 -6.49 -2.44
N GLU A 504 24.37 -6.38 -3.67
CA GLU A 504 23.14 -6.98 -4.16
C GLU A 504 23.40 -8.40 -4.63
N ASP A 505 22.45 -9.30 -4.37
CA ASP A 505 22.47 -10.70 -4.82
C ASP A 505 21.05 -11.17 -5.13
N LEU A 506 20.90 -11.96 -6.18
CA LEU A 506 19.65 -12.65 -6.52
C LEU A 506 19.76 -14.10 -6.08
N CYS A 507 18.81 -14.55 -5.27
CA CYS A 507 18.88 -15.87 -4.67
C CYS A 507 17.57 -16.65 -4.82
N LEU A 508 17.67 -17.99 -4.75
CA LEU A 508 16.53 -18.90 -4.75
C LEU A 508 16.52 -19.75 -3.48
N TYR A 509 15.34 -19.91 -2.90
CA TYR A 509 15.01 -20.99 -1.99
C TYR A 509 14.36 -22.14 -2.75
N SER A 510 14.70 -23.38 -2.39
CA SER A 510 13.82 -24.52 -2.62
C SER A 510 12.79 -24.56 -1.51
N SER A 511 11.51 -24.75 -1.82
CA SER A 511 10.42 -24.69 -0.85
C SER A 511 9.47 -25.88 -0.98
N GLU A 512 8.98 -26.38 0.14
CA GLU A 512 7.91 -27.38 0.21
C GLU A 512 6.56 -26.74 0.59
N GLY A 513 6.50 -25.40 0.67
CA GLY A 513 5.29 -24.66 0.98
C GLY A 513 4.25 -24.66 -0.14
N GLY A 514 3.11 -24.06 0.14
CA GLY A 514 2.06 -23.73 -0.80
C GLY A 514 1.74 -22.24 -0.72
N ALA A 515 0.51 -21.86 -1.03
CA ALA A 515 0.11 -20.44 -1.10
C ALA A 515 0.30 -19.68 0.22
N TYR A 516 0.07 -20.34 1.34
CA TYR A 516 0.11 -19.75 2.68
C TYR A 516 1.48 -19.85 3.33
N LEU A 517 2.11 -21.04 3.26
CA LEU A 517 3.30 -21.36 4.02
C LEU A 517 4.57 -21.06 3.24
N PHE A 518 5.57 -20.56 3.94
CA PHE A 518 6.95 -20.58 3.49
C PHE A 518 7.68 -21.72 4.22
N LEU A 519 8.12 -22.74 3.49
CA LEU A 519 8.80 -23.93 4.04
C LEU A 519 10.12 -24.16 3.28
N PRO A 520 11.14 -23.32 3.50
CA PRO A 520 12.41 -23.41 2.79
C PRO A 520 13.20 -24.63 3.20
N GLN A 521 13.86 -25.26 2.21
CA GLN A 521 14.83 -26.34 2.41
C GLN A 521 16.24 -25.74 2.51
N GLY A 522 16.59 -25.23 3.70
CA GLY A 522 17.89 -24.60 3.95
C GLY A 522 17.96 -23.13 3.54
N GLN A 523 19.17 -22.65 3.29
CA GLN A 523 19.46 -21.26 2.95
C GLN A 523 19.28 -20.99 1.46
N ALA A 524 18.90 -19.75 1.10
CA ALA A 524 18.86 -19.34 -0.30
C ALA A 524 20.26 -19.31 -0.92
N THR A 525 20.37 -19.81 -2.15
CA THR A 525 21.60 -19.84 -2.95
C THR A 525 21.55 -18.81 -4.06
N SER A 526 22.68 -18.15 -4.33
CA SER A 526 22.78 -17.21 -5.46
C SER A 526 22.48 -17.92 -6.78
N ILE A 527 21.75 -17.24 -7.66
CA ILE A 527 21.44 -17.73 -9.01
C ILE A 527 22.33 -17.14 -10.08
N ILE A 528 23.27 -16.28 -9.71
CA ILE A 528 24.20 -15.64 -10.64
C ILE A 528 25.38 -16.58 -10.86
N ASP A 529 25.48 -17.14 -12.08
CA ASP A 529 26.47 -18.17 -12.42
C ASP A 529 27.69 -17.58 -13.12
N SER A 530 27.49 -16.84 -14.20
CA SER A 530 28.58 -16.35 -15.06
C SER A 530 28.31 -14.95 -15.58
N ASP A 531 29.16 -14.48 -16.50
CA ASP A 531 29.05 -13.13 -17.05
C ASP A 531 27.74 -12.96 -17.85
N GLY A 532 26.88 -12.04 -17.39
CA GLY A 532 25.65 -11.65 -18.03
C GLY A 532 25.78 -10.37 -18.85
N LEU A 533 24.84 -10.13 -19.78
CA LEU A 533 24.80 -8.86 -20.55
C LEU A 533 24.48 -7.70 -19.61
N VAL A 534 25.32 -6.65 -19.66
CA VAL A 534 25.08 -5.41 -18.91
C VAL A 534 25.12 -4.21 -19.85
N LEU A 535 24.06 -3.41 -19.80
CA LEU A 535 23.91 -2.19 -20.58
C LEU A 535 23.90 -0.98 -19.64
N VAL A 536 24.74 0.01 -19.92
CA VAL A 536 24.76 1.28 -19.18
C VAL A 536 24.31 2.39 -20.10
N THR A 537 23.28 3.10 -19.68
CA THR A 537 22.78 4.30 -20.36
C THR A 537 23.16 5.52 -19.54
N GLU A 538 23.91 6.46 -20.12
CA GLU A 538 24.38 7.67 -19.45
C GLU A 538 23.86 8.93 -20.13
N GLY A 539 23.28 9.83 -19.37
CA GLY A 539 22.80 11.11 -19.88
C GLY A 539 22.52 12.14 -18.79
N PRO A 540 22.13 13.36 -19.16
CA PRO A 540 22.00 14.48 -18.21
C PRO A 540 20.79 14.36 -17.26
N MET A 541 19.79 13.51 -17.56
CA MET A 541 18.61 13.35 -16.72
C MET A 541 18.74 12.17 -15.77
N MET A 542 19.31 11.07 -16.25
CA MET A 542 19.53 9.88 -15.42
C MET A 542 20.61 8.96 -16.00
N HIS A 543 21.19 8.15 -15.14
CA HIS A 543 22.00 6.99 -15.48
C HIS A 543 21.24 5.70 -15.16
N GLU A 544 21.32 4.71 -16.06
CA GLU A 544 20.69 3.40 -15.86
C GLU A 544 21.73 2.28 -16.08
N VAL A 545 21.76 1.31 -15.17
CA VAL A 545 22.48 0.04 -15.36
C VAL A 545 21.44 -1.05 -15.47
N SER A 546 21.28 -1.61 -16.66
CA SER A 546 20.38 -2.70 -16.98
C SER A 546 21.15 -4.01 -17.11
N SER A 547 20.67 -5.09 -16.53
CA SER A 547 21.38 -6.40 -16.58
C SER A 547 20.44 -7.57 -16.84
N ILE A 548 20.95 -8.53 -17.61
CA ILE A 548 20.43 -9.89 -17.75
C ILE A 548 21.47 -10.83 -17.14
N PRO A 549 21.33 -11.21 -15.87
CA PRO A 549 22.25 -12.15 -15.26
C PRO A 549 22.19 -13.52 -15.94
N ASN A 550 23.33 -14.15 -16.17
CA ASN A 550 23.34 -15.54 -16.53
C ASN A 550 23.03 -16.43 -15.32
N THR A 551 22.20 -17.43 -15.55
CA THR A 551 21.78 -18.36 -14.51
C THR A 551 21.94 -19.80 -14.97
N PRO A 552 22.06 -20.77 -14.06
CA PRO A 552 22.22 -22.21 -14.41
C PRO A 552 20.93 -22.84 -14.95
N TYR A 553 19.84 -22.09 -15.10
CA TYR A 553 18.52 -22.60 -15.50
C TYR A 553 18.23 -22.49 -17.01
N GLY A 554 19.21 -22.06 -17.82
CA GLY A 554 19.05 -21.89 -19.26
C GLY A 554 18.28 -20.65 -19.72
N HIS A 555 17.52 -20.04 -18.83
CA HIS A 555 16.91 -18.73 -19.00
C HIS A 555 16.91 -17.95 -17.69
N THR A 556 16.87 -16.65 -17.78
CA THR A 556 16.97 -15.76 -16.62
C THR A 556 15.58 -15.45 -16.08
N PRO A 557 15.27 -15.83 -14.83
CA PRO A 557 13.95 -15.55 -14.24
C PRO A 557 13.79 -14.08 -13.83
N VAL A 558 14.87 -13.29 -13.80
CA VAL A 558 14.87 -11.89 -13.41
C VAL A 558 15.79 -11.07 -14.29
N THR A 559 15.25 -10.05 -14.91
CA THR A 559 16.04 -8.94 -15.45
C THR A 559 15.93 -7.72 -14.53
N ARG A 560 16.97 -6.89 -14.51
CA ARG A 560 17.08 -5.86 -13.50
C ARG A 560 17.53 -4.53 -14.09
N ARG A 561 17.01 -3.42 -13.57
CA ARG A 561 17.44 -2.06 -13.86
C ARG A 561 17.72 -1.29 -12.57
N ALA A 562 18.86 -0.61 -12.49
CA ALA A 562 19.15 0.37 -11.45
C ALA A 562 19.21 1.74 -12.08
N ARG A 563 18.48 2.71 -11.53
CA ARG A 563 18.45 4.10 -12.04
C ARG A 563 18.92 5.07 -10.97
N LEU A 564 19.76 6.00 -11.41
CA LEU A 564 20.26 7.12 -10.62
C LEU A 564 19.90 8.42 -11.33
N PHE A 565 18.98 9.17 -10.75
CA PHE A 565 18.46 10.41 -11.33
C PHE A 565 19.35 11.60 -11.03
N ALA A 566 19.43 12.55 -11.95
CA ALA A 566 20.15 13.80 -11.79
C ALA A 566 19.34 14.84 -10.98
N GLY A 567 19.96 15.99 -10.71
CA GLY A 567 19.33 17.14 -10.07
C GLY A 567 19.37 17.10 -8.54
N ASP A 568 18.49 17.91 -7.92
CA ASP A 568 18.41 18.13 -6.47
C ASP A 568 17.05 17.67 -5.89
N SER A 569 16.28 16.89 -6.63
CA SER A 569 14.97 16.36 -6.22
C SER A 569 15.09 15.23 -5.19
N VAL A 570 13.96 14.90 -4.53
CA VAL A 570 13.88 13.74 -3.64
C VAL A 570 14.27 12.46 -4.40
N GLN A 571 13.87 12.35 -5.67
CA GLN A 571 14.17 11.20 -6.51
C GLN A 571 15.70 11.01 -6.70
N SER A 572 16.48 12.09 -6.80
CA SER A 572 17.94 12.02 -6.98
C SER A 572 18.70 11.57 -5.73
N LEU A 573 18.05 11.56 -4.56
CA LEU A 573 18.63 11.14 -3.29
C LEU A 573 18.47 9.64 -3.01
N SER A 574 17.69 8.92 -3.81
CA SER A 574 17.47 7.48 -3.73
C SER A 574 17.95 6.77 -5.00
N VAL A 575 18.09 5.45 -4.91
CA VAL A 575 18.41 4.58 -6.05
C VAL A 575 17.16 3.78 -6.38
N GLU A 576 16.66 3.91 -7.60
CA GLU A 576 15.53 3.08 -8.06
C GLU A 576 16.05 1.75 -8.57
N MET A 577 15.48 0.65 -8.05
CA MET A 577 15.77 -0.72 -8.45
C MET A 577 14.50 -1.35 -8.99
N GLU A 578 14.49 -1.76 -10.25
CA GLU A 578 13.38 -2.45 -10.90
C GLU A 578 13.78 -3.88 -11.24
N TYR A 579 12.99 -4.83 -10.81
CA TYR A 579 13.13 -6.26 -11.10
C TYR A 579 11.94 -6.70 -11.94
N HIS A 580 12.21 -7.14 -13.16
CA HIS A 580 11.23 -7.82 -13.99
C HIS A 580 11.37 -9.33 -13.79
N VAL A 581 10.34 -9.93 -13.20
CA VAL A 581 10.37 -11.32 -12.73
C VAL A 581 9.44 -12.17 -13.57
N GLU A 582 9.96 -13.28 -14.13
CA GLU A 582 9.24 -14.27 -14.90
C GLU A 582 9.57 -15.69 -14.43
N LEU A 583 8.82 -16.22 -13.47
CA LEU A 583 8.96 -17.62 -13.03
C LEU A 583 8.14 -18.56 -13.92
N LEU A 584 8.57 -18.74 -15.15
CA LEU A 584 7.89 -19.59 -16.13
C LEU A 584 8.59 -20.93 -16.27
N GLY A 585 7.80 -21.98 -16.52
CA GLY A 585 8.30 -23.32 -16.79
C GLY A 585 8.66 -24.15 -15.54
N ASN A 586 8.91 -25.44 -15.77
CA ASN A 586 9.10 -26.44 -14.71
C ASN A 586 10.41 -26.30 -13.93
N ALA A 587 11.41 -25.61 -14.48
CA ALA A 587 12.69 -25.37 -13.81
C ALA A 587 12.54 -24.57 -12.50
N PHE A 588 11.47 -23.76 -12.39
CA PHE A 588 11.18 -22.95 -11.22
C PHE A 588 10.09 -23.54 -10.32
N ASN A 589 9.62 -24.74 -10.58
CA ASN A 589 8.67 -25.41 -9.69
C ASN A 589 9.25 -25.58 -8.29
N ASN A 590 8.48 -25.23 -7.27
CA ASN A 590 8.85 -25.25 -5.86
C ASN A 590 10.10 -24.40 -5.55
N LYS A 591 10.15 -23.22 -6.20
CA LYS A 591 11.18 -22.21 -6.00
C LYS A 591 10.56 -20.89 -5.55
N GLU A 592 11.32 -20.19 -4.71
CA GLU A 592 10.99 -18.83 -4.26
C GLU A 592 12.19 -17.93 -4.50
N ILE A 593 11.99 -16.85 -5.27
CA ILE A 593 13.05 -15.94 -5.65
C ILE A 593 13.06 -14.71 -4.74
N ILE A 594 14.26 -14.30 -4.33
CA ILE A 594 14.50 -13.13 -3.49
C ILE A 594 15.60 -12.25 -4.06
N THR A 595 15.55 -10.96 -3.74
CA THR A 595 16.73 -10.08 -3.78
C THR A 595 17.26 -9.92 -2.37
N ARG A 596 18.59 -9.89 -2.22
CA ARG A 596 19.29 -9.74 -0.94
C ARG A 596 20.32 -8.64 -1.02
N PHE A 597 20.27 -7.72 -0.07
CA PHE A 597 21.31 -6.71 0.15
C PHE A 597 22.14 -7.10 1.37
N LYS A 598 23.46 -7.11 1.18
CA LYS A 598 24.47 -7.34 2.23
C LYS A 598 25.16 -6.01 2.48
N THR A 599 25.08 -5.49 3.69
CA THR A 599 25.67 -4.22 4.07
C THR A 599 26.70 -4.35 5.19
N ASP A 600 27.51 -3.33 5.41
CA ASP A 600 28.41 -3.19 6.56
C ASP A 600 27.71 -2.49 7.77
N ILE A 601 26.39 -2.31 7.72
CA ILE A 601 25.61 -1.75 8.83
C ILE A 601 25.46 -2.81 9.93
N ASN A 602 25.94 -2.50 11.12
CA ASN A 602 25.82 -3.38 12.28
C ASN A 602 24.42 -3.30 12.91
N SER A 603 23.49 -4.07 12.38
CA SER A 603 22.07 -4.08 12.81
C SER A 603 21.76 -5.03 13.97
N GLU A 604 22.72 -5.83 14.45
CA GLU A 604 22.60 -6.77 15.58
C GLU A 604 21.38 -7.71 15.46
N LYS A 605 21.05 -8.18 14.25
CA LYS A 605 19.84 -8.97 13.93
C LYS A 605 18.50 -8.23 14.14
N VAL A 606 18.53 -6.90 14.29
CA VAL A 606 17.35 -6.05 14.41
C VAL A 606 17.12 -5.33 13.10
N PHE A 607 15.86 -5.28 12.68
CA PHE A 607 15.43 -4.42 11.58
C PHE A 607 14.04 -3.86 11.87
N TYR A 608 13.55 -3.02 10.99
CA TYR A 608 12.26 -2.39 11.14
C TYR A 608 11.45 -2.61 9.87
N SER A 609 10.18 -2.99 9.99
CA SER A 609 9.23 -3.03 8.87
C SER A 609 7.97 -2.25 9.21
N ASP A 610 7.27 -1.77 8.19
CA ASP A 610 6.12 -0.90 8.37
C ASP A 610 4.78 -1.67 8.46
N LEU A 611 3.76 -0.95 8.92
CA LEU A 611 2.36 -1.32 8.82
C LEU A 611 1.64 -0.29 7.95
N ASN A 612 1.59 -0.54 6.64
CA ASN A 612 0.98 0.33 5.62
C ASN A 612 1.42 1.80 5.68
N GLY A 613 2.72 2.04 5.91
CA GLY A 613 3.29 3.39 6.00
C GLY A 613 2.87 4.20 7.23
N PHE A 614 2.01 3.64 8.09
CA PHE A 614 1.49 4.36 9.26
C PHE A 614 2.50 4.35 10.42
N GLN A 615 3.04 3.18 10.76
CA GLN A 615 4.07 3.02 11.79
C GLN A 615 5.08 1.96 11.40
N THR A 616 6.25 1.98 12.02
CA THR A 616 7.28 0.95 11.92
C THR A 616 7.34 0.14 13.21
N ILE A 617 7.55 -1.18 13.04
CA ILE A 617 7.70 -2.11 14.16
C ILE A 617 9.14 -2.63 14.17
N ARG A 618 9.74 -2.70 15.37
CA ARG A 618 11.01 -3.35 15.59
C ARG A 618 10.85 -4.86 15.43
N ARG A 619 11.65 -5.43 14.55
CA ARG A 619 11.73 -6.87 14.30
C ARG A 619 13.08 -7.38 14.79
N GLU A 620 13.08 -8.53 15.39
CA GLU A 620 14.29 -9.19 15.84
C GLU A 620 14.32 -10.61 15.30
N THR A 621 15.48 -11.01 14.79
CA THR A 621 15.68 -12.38 14.29
C THR A 621 16.11 -13.29 15.44
N TYR A 622 15.33 -14.33 15.64
CA TYR A 622 15.55 -15.31 16.73
C TYR A 622 16.04 -16.65 16.17
N ASP A 623 17.17 -17.15 16.70
CA ASP A 623 17.70 -18.45 16.31
C ASP A 623 16.83 -19.62 16.82
N LYS A 624 16.00 -19.39 17.85
CA LYS A 624 15.09 -20.41 18.40
C LYS A 624 13.87 -20.74 17.53
N ILE A 625 13.55 -19.88 16.56
CA ILE A 625 12.47 -20.11 15.61
C ILE A 625 13.06 -20.41 14.23
N PRO A 626 12.36 -21.17 13.37
CA PRO A 626 12.88 -21.52 12.05
C PRO A 626 12.99 -20.26 11.17
N LEU A 627 13.77 -20.35 10.10
CA LEU A 627 14.06 -19.26 9.16
C LEU A 627 12.79 -18.54 8.72
N GLN A 628 11.75 -19.29 8.34
CA GLN A 628 10.48 -18.75 7.86
C GLN A 628 9.69 -17.95 8.89
N GLY A 629 9.93 -18.19 10.19
CA GLY A 629 9.33 -17.43 11.28
C GLY A 629 9.92 -16.03 11.45
N ASN A 630 11.12 -15.80 10.88
CA ASN A 630 11.81 -14.51 10.92
C ASN A 630 11.51 -13.62 9.71
N TYR A 631 10.58 -14.02 8.83
CA TYR A 631 10.03 -13.17 7.78
C TYR A 631 8.81 -12.41 8.27
N TYR A 632 8.74 -11.15 7.91
CA TYR A 632 7.66 -10.24 8.28
C TYR A 632 7.09 -9.54 7.05
N PRO A 633 5.84 -9.04 7.09
CA PRO A 633 5.32 -8.23 6.01
C PRO A 633 6.05 -6.88 5.93
N MET A 634 6.29 -6.44 4.69
CA MET A 634 6.78 -5.11 4.34
C MET A 634 5.84 -4.53 3.28
N PRO A 635 4.78 -3.85 3.69
CA PRO A 635 3.87 -3.19 2.74
C PRO A 635 4.53 -2.07 1.94
N LEU A 636 5.38 -1.22 2.56
CA LEU A 636 5.98 -0.06 1.94
C LEU A 636 7.45 0.18 2.29
N LEU A 637 7.90 -0.20 3.48
CA LEU A 637 9.22 0.19 4.00
C LEU A 637 9.82 -0.86 4.94
N ALA A 638 11.11 -1.12 4.76
CA ALA A 638 11.94 -1.73 5.81
C ALA A 638 13.28 -1.02 5.89
N PHE A 639 13.92 -1.06 7.07
CA PHE A 639 15.26 -0.50 7.22
C PHE A 639 16.11 -1.22 8.26
N LEU A 640 17.43 -1.21 8.02
CA LEU A 640 18.48 -1.52 8.97
C LEU A 640 19.03 -0.23 9.54
N GLN A 641 19.50 -0.27 10.78
CA GLN A 641 20.17 0.86 11.41
C GLN A 641 21.23 0.36 12.38
N ASP A 642 22.42 0.97 12.33
CA ASP A 642 23.48 0.70 13.31
C ASP A 642 23.38 1.64 14.53
N PRO A 643 24.16 1.34 15.60
CA PRO A 643 24.24 2.20 16.77
C PRO A 643 24.73 3.62 16.47
N ASP A 644 25.57 3.80 15.45
CA ASP A 644 26.12 5.09 15.05
C ASP A 644 25.13 5.92 14.23
N GLY A 645 23.96 5.37 13.93
CA GLY A 645 22.87 6.04 13.22
C GLY A 645 23.01 6.04 11.70
N ARG A 646 23.85 5.17 11.09
CA ARG A 646 23.73 4.89 9.66
C ARG A 646 22.49 4.03 9.43
N ARG A 647 21.74 4.36 8.42
CA ARG A 647 20.48 3.67 8.09
C ARG A 647 20.46 3.31 6.60
N PHE A 648 20.12 2.06 6.32
CA PHE A 648 19.76 1.58 4.98
C PHE A 648 18.27 1.30 4.93
N SER A 649 17.55 2.07 4.15
CA SER A 649 16.10 1.94 3.96
C SER A 649 15.79 1.43 2.56
N VAL A 650 14.82 0.51 2.48
CA VAL A 650 14.24 0.01 1.23
C VAL A 650 12.76 0.35 1.23
N HIS A 651 12.34 1.16 0.25
CA HIS A 651 10.93 1.47 0.00
C HIS A 651 10.42 0.56 -1.11
N SER A 652 9.23 0.01 -0.96
CA SER A 652 8.59 -0.86 -1.93
C SER A 652 7.34 -0.21 -2.52
N ARG A 653 7.11 -0.45 -3.81
CA ARG A 653 5.86 -0.05 -4.47
C ARG A 653 4.71 -1.03 -4.18
N GLN A 654 5.03 -2.26 -3.80
CA GLN A 654 4.05 -3.30 -3.49
C GLN A 654 4.41 -4.05 -2.21
N ALA A 655 3.43 -4.71 -1.61
CA ALA A 655 3.67 -5.53 -0.42
C ALA A 655 4.54 -6.75 -0.77
N VAL A 656 5.56 -7.01 0.05
CA VAL A 656 6.47 -8.16 -0.04
C VAL A 656 6.77 -8.72 1.34
N GLY A 657 7.36 -9.92 1.42
CA GLY A 657 7.96 -10.44 2.63
C GLY A 657 9.41 -9.97 2.77
N VAL A 658 9.83 -9.62 3.98
CA VAL A 658 11.19 -9.15 4.29
C VAL A 658 11.77 -9.85 5.52
N ALA A 659 13.07 -10.10 5.51
CA ALA A 659 13.81 -10.64 6.65
C ALA A 659 15.23 -10.05 6.75
N SER A 660 15.79 -10.05 7.96
CA SER A 660 17.19 -9.75 8.24
C SER A 660 17.81 -10.94 8.98
N LEU A 661 18.12 -12.00 8.23
CA LEU A 661 18.54 -13.28 8.82
C LEU A 661 19.99 -13.28 9.34
N LYS A 662 20.79 -12.30 8.93
CA LYS A 662 22.17 -12.08 9.38
C LYS A 662 22.40 -10.61 9.63
N ASN A 663 23.38 -10.30 10.48
CA ASN A 663 23.79 -8.92 10.72
C ASN A 663 24.10 -8.18 9.43
N GLY A 664 23.50 -7.02 9.21
CA GLY A 664 23.68 -6.19 8.02
C GLY A 664 23.01 -6.72 6.75
N TYR A 665 22.23 -7.80 6.80
CA TYR A 665 21.53 -8.36 5.64
C TYR A 665 20.06 -7.95 5.66
N LEU A 666 19.53 -7.64 4.49
CA LEU A 666 18.11 -7.44 4.26
C LEU A 666 17.71 -8.16 2.98
N GLU A 667 16.75 -9.06 3.06
CA GLU A 667 16.27 -9.79 1.90
C GLU A 667 14.77 -9.64 1.72
N MET A 668 14.34 -9.44 0.46
CA MET A 668 12.94 -9.26 0.07
C MET A 668 12.52 -10.33 -0.92
N MET A 669 11.35 -10.91 -0.68
CA MET A 669 10.72 -11.85 -1.60
C MET A 669 10.22 -11.15 -2.86
N LEU A 670 10.48 -11.72 -4.04
CA LEU A 670 10.05 -11.16 -5.33
C LEU A 670 8.87 -11.92 -5.92
N ASP A 671 8.97 -13.27 -6.00
CA ASP A 671 7.91 -14.14 -6.50
C ASP A 671 8.16 -15.59 -6.04
N ARG A 672 7.16 -16.44 -6.23
CA ARG A 672 7.19 -17.87 -5.90
C ARG A 672 6.34 -18.69 -6.86
N ARG A 673 6.80 -19.90 -7.18
CA ARG A 673 6.09 -20.87 -8.01
C ARG A 673 6.05 -22.22 -7.30
N LEU A 674 4.87 -22.64 -6.87
CA LEU A 674 4.69 -23.77 -5.97
C LEU A 674 3.62 -24.72 -6.53
N THR A 675 3.96 -25.99 -6.72
CA THR A 675 3.07 -27.01 -7.28
C THR A 675 2.24 -27.72 -6.21
N ARG A 676 2.58 -27.55 -4.93
CA ARG A 676 1.95 -28.23 -3.81
C ARG A 676 0.85 -27.37 -3.18
N ASP A 677 -0.18 -28.04 -2.71
CA ASP A 677 -1.12 -27.46 -1.72
C ASP A 677 -0.55 -27.63 -0.32
N ASP A 678 -0.70 -26.65 0.54
CA ASP A 678 -0.22 -26.68 1.92
C ASP A 678 -1.31 -27.04 2.96
N GLY A 679 -2.45 -27.53 2.50
CA GLY A 679 -3.52 -28.06 3.35
C GLY A 679 -4.20 -26.99 4.20
N ARG A 680 -4.39 -25.78 3.66
CA ARG A 680 -5.06 -24.64 4.31
C ARG A 680 -6.35 -24.23 3.61
N GLY A 681 -6.93 -25.13 2.81
CA GLY A 681 -8.24 -24.98 2.17
C GLY A 681 -8.18 -24.50 0.72
N LEU A 682 -7.00 -24.18 0.17
CA LEU A 682 -6.87 -23.78 -1.24
C LEU A 682 -7.07 -24.96 -2.20
N GLU A 683 -6.56 -26.15 -1.84
CA GLU A 683 -6.63 -27.41 -2.61
C GLU A 683 -5.94 -27.35 -3.98
N GLN A 684 -5.00 -26.45 -4.14
CA GLN A 684 -4.19 -26.30 -5.36
C GLN A 684 -2.84 -25.63 -5.05
N GLY A 685 -1.89 -25.73 -5.99
CA GLY A 685 -0.65 -24.97 -5.95
C GLY A 685 -0.82 -23.54 -6.44
N VAL A 686 0.28 -22.80 -6.49
CA VAL A 686 0.39 -21.44 -7.05
C VAL A 686 1.35 -21.51 -8.23
N VAL A 687 0.81 -21.71 -9.43
CA VAL A 687 1.58 -21.88 -10.69
C VAL A 687 1.08 -20.93 -11.79
N ASP A 688 0.18 -20.05 -11.47
CA ASP A 688 -0.42 -19.03 -12.33
C ASP A 688 0.41 -17.72 -12.36
N ASN A 689 1.75 -17.84 -12.35
CA ASN A 689 2.65 -16.69 -12.38
C ASN A 689 2.45 -15.83 -13.63
N HIS A 690 2.48 -14.52 -13.44
CA HIS A 690 2.49 -13.51 -14.51
C HIS A 690 3.79 -12.71 -14.43
N PRO A 691 4.34 -12.22 -15.57
CA PRO A 691 5.45 -11.29 -15.54
C PRO A 691 5.16 -10.12 -14.62
N THR A 692 6.04 -9.85 -13.67
CA THR A 692 5.80 -8.86 -12.60
C THR A 692 6.99 -7.91 -12.50
N ASN A 693 6.71 -6.60 -12.49
CA ASN A 693 7.71 -5.58 -12.20
C ASN A 693 7.64 -5.23 -10.71
N VAL A 694 8.71 -5.51 -9.99
CA VAL A 694 8.88 -5.15 -8.57
C VAL A 694 9.83 -3.98 -8.49
N VAL A 695 9.41 -2.88 -7.86
CA VAL A 695 10.20 -1.65 -7.78
C VAL A 695 10.52 -1.33 -6.32
N PHE A 696 11.80 -1.11 -6.06
CA PHE A 696 12.30 -0.62 -4.78
C PHE A 696 13.06 0.70 -4.96
N HIS A 697 13.00 1.57 -3.94
CA HIS A 697 13.92 2.70 -3.81
C HIS A 697 14.82 2.46 -2.60
N LEU A 698 16.14 2.51 -2.83
CA LEU A 698 17.14 2.38 -1.79
C LEU A 698 17.56 3.76 -1.31
N LEU A 699 17.65 3.94 0.01
CA LEU A 699 18.07 5.19 0.62
C LEU A 699 19.09 4.92 1.73
N ILE A 700 20.25 5.58 1.66
CA ILE A 700 21.27 5.59 2.73
C ILE A 700 21.23 6.93 3.43
N GLU A 701 21.13 6.91 4.74
CA GLU A 701 21.11 8.08 5.60
C GLU A 701 22.11 7.93 6.75
N SER A 702 22.78 9.05 7.10
CA SER A 702 23.67 9.14 8.27
C SER A 702 23.12 10.16 9.25
N ASN A 703 23.12 9.81 10.54
CA ASN A 703 22.67 10.68 11.62
C ASN A 703 23.84 11.58 12.08
N ILE A 704 23.59 12.87 12.20
CA ILE A 704 24.59 13.85 12.65
C ILE A 704 24.55 14.06 14.17
N THR A 705 23.52 13.59 14.87
CA THR A 705 23.20 14.00 16.25
C THR A 705 23.13 12.84 17.26
N TYR A 706 23.34 11.61 16.85
CA TYR A 706 23.11 10.41 17.69
C TYR A 706 24.01 10.27 18.92
N LEU A 707 25.07 11.05 19.00
CA LEU A 707 26.02 11.02 20.14
C LEU A 707 25.45 11.51 21.48
N LEU A 708 24.21 11.98 21.58
CA LEU A 708 23.71 12.68 22.76
C LEU A 708 22.50 12.05 23.50
N THR A 709 21.81 11.03 22.98
CA THR A 709 20.61 10.49 23.64
C THR A 709 20.52 8.97 23.58
N GLY A 710 21.33 8.28 24.33
CA GLY A 710 21.39 6.83 24.40
C GLY A 710 20.18 6.15 25.04
N SER A 711 18.95 6.29 24.54
CA SER A 711 17.79 5.50 24.96
C SER A 711 17.39 4.51 23.87
N SER A 712 17.61 3.22 24.12
CA SER A 712 17.37 2.11 23.20
C SER A 712 15.90 1.67 23.09
N SER A 713 14.97 2.30 23.79
CA SER A 713 13.58 1.86 23.90
C SER A 713 12.56 2.67 23.11
N ALA A 714 12.94 3.82 22.53
CA ALA A 714 12.00 4.62 21.73
C ALA A 714 11.70 3.97 20.38
N PRO A 715 10.45 4.03 19.88
CA PRO A 715 10.11 3.53 18.55
C PRO A 715 10.95 4.28 17.51
N ARG A 716 11.67 3.54 16.67
CA ARG A 716 12.47 4.12 15.59
C ARG A 716 11.55 4.45 14.43
N LEU A 717 11.41 5.75 14.14
CA LEU A 717 10.58 6.27 13.07
C LEU A 717 11.41 6.47 11.80
N PRO A 718 10.78 6.42 10.61
CA PRO A 718 11.44 6.83 9.37
C PRO A 718 11.88 8.29 9.43
N SER A 719 12.85 8.68 8.63
CA SER A 719 13.18 10.09 8.42
C SER A 719 12.08 10.79 7.59
N LEU A 720 12.06 12.11 7.62
CA LEU A 720 11.17 12.89 6.76
C LEU A 720 11.47 12.66 5.26
N LEU A 721 12.75 12.51 4.90
CA LEU A 721 13.15 12.15 3.54
C LEU A 721 12.63 10.77 3.15
N SER A 722 12.74 9.78 4.03
CA SER A 722 12.22 8.43 3.83
C SER A 722 10.69 8.45 3.55
N HIS A 723 9.92 9.24 4.30
CA HIS A 723 8.49 9.42 4.04
C HIS A 723 8.20 10.02 2.66
N ARG A 724 9.01 10.98 2.20
CA ARG A 724 8.85 11.62 0.89
C ARG A 724 9.21 10.68 -0.25
N VAL A 725 10.31 9.92 -0.12
CA VAL A 725 10.69 8.87 -1.09
C VAL A 725 9.56 7.84 -1.22
N GLY A 726 9.04 7.34 -0.11
CA GLY A 726 7.92 6.40 -0.11
C GLY A 726 6.64 6.98 -0.72
N ALA A 727 6.31 8.24 -0.44
CA ALA A 727 5.13 8.91 -1.02
C ALA A 727 5.26 9.07 -2.54
N GLN A 728 6.41 9.50 -3.04
CA GLN A 728 6.65 9.68 -4.49
C GLN A 728 6.66 8.35 -5.24
N LEU A 729 7.15 7.27 -4.62
CA LEU A 729 7.09 5.93 -5.20
C LEU A 729 5.66 5.39 -5.30
N ASN A 730 4.83 5.62 -4.28
CA ASN A 730 3.49 5.05 -4.18
C ASN A 730 2.37 5.94 -4.77
N TYR A 731 2.65 7.23 -5.00
CA TYR A 731 1.73 8.18 -5.66
C TYR A 731 2.47 8.88 -6.80
N PRO A 732 2.74 8.17 -7.91
CA PRO A 732 3.48 8.71 -9.04
C PRO A 732 2.69 9.78 -9.79
N VAL A 733 3.38 10.52 -10.64
CA VAL A 733 2.77 11.47 -11.57
C VAL A 733 1.90 10.73 -12.58
N HIS A 734 0.67 11.23 -12.81
CA HIS A 734 -0.17 10.78 -13.90
C HIS A 734 0.04 11.67 -15.13
N ALA A 735 0.37 11.05 -16.26
CA ALA A 735 0.56 11.75 -17.53
C ALA A 735 -0.60 11.49 -18.49
N PHE A 736 -1.06 12.56 -19.15
CA PHE A 736 -2.14 12.52 -20.12
C PHE A 736 -1.70 13.12 -21.43
N LEU A 737 -1.92 12.42 -22.54
CA LEU A 737 -1.46 12.76 -23.88
C LEU A 737 -2.62 13.31 -24.71
N GLY A 738 -2.43 14.51 -25.26
CA GLY A 738 -3.33 15.12 -26.23
C GLY A 738 -3.10 14.58 -27.65
N LYS A 739 -3.95 14.98 -28.59
CA LYS A 739 -3.78 14.68 -30.03
C LYS A 739 -2.68 15.56 -30.64
N PRO A 740 -2.00 15.08 -31.70
CA PRO A 740 -1.05 15.92 -32.46
C PRO A 740 -1.74 17.10 -33.14
N GLU A 741 -1.26 18.30 -32.87
CA GLU A 741 -1.77 19.54 -33.48
C GLU A 741 -0.64 20.34 -34.14
N GLN A 742 -0.99 21.24 -35.07
CA GLN A 742 -0.02 22.07 -35.75
C GLN A 742 0.66 23.04 -34.77
N LEU A 743 1.99 23.03 -34.70
CA LEU A 743 2.78 23.83 -33.79
C LEU A 743 2.43 25.32 -33.86
N PHE A 744 2.17 25.85 -35.07
CA PHE A 744 1.83 27.25 -35.28
C PHE A 744 0.47 27.62 -34.65
N HIS A 745 -0.52 26.76 -34.82
CA HIS A 745 -1.87 26.96 -34.25
C HIS A 745 -1.83 26.94 -32.72
N MET A 746 -1.15 25.97 -32.16
CA MET A 746 -0.99 25.86 -30.71
C MET A 746 -0.30 27.07 -30.09
N LYS A 747 0.75 27.60 -30.72
CA LYS A 747 1.43 28.83 -30.26
C LYS A 747 0.49 30.04 -30.26
N ALA A 748 -0.38 30.18 -31.26
CA ALA A 748 -1.31 31.30 -31.38
C ALA A 748 -2.43 31.20 -30.33
N GLU A 749 -2.97 30.02 -30.10
CA GLU A 749 -3.97 29.76 -29.08
C GLU A 749 -3.41 29.94 -27.66
N THR A 750 -2.18 29.47 -27.41
CA THR A 750 -1.54 29.58 -26.09
C THR A 750 -1.25 31.03 -25.74
N LYS A 751 -0.87 31.89 -26.71
CA LYS A 751 -0.71 33.34 -26.45
C LYS A 751 -2.03 34.01 -26.04
N ASN A 752 -3.15 33.59 -26.61
CA ASN A 752 -4.47 34.10 -26.25
C ASN A 752 -4.99 33.53 -24.91
N LEU A 753 -4.56 32.32 -24.57
CA LEU A 753 -4.89 31.65 -23.28
C LEU A 753 -4.02 32.16 -22.12
N ILE A 754 -2.75 32.51 -22.35
CA ILE A 754 -1.82 33.03 -21.33
C ILE A 754 -2.31 34.40 -20.76
N ALA A 755 -3.02 35.20 -21.59
CA ALA A 755 -3.61 36.47 -21.12
C ALA A 755 -4.71 36.26 -20.05
N ASN A 756 -5.34 35.06 -19.99
CA ASN A 756 -6.46 34.77 -19.08
C ASN A 756 -6.21 33.63 -18.09
N LEU A 757 -5.09 32.87 -18.24
CA LEU A 757 -4.71 31.77 -17.33
C LEU A 757 -3.19 31.59 -17.39
N LYS A 758 -2.57 31.43 -16.23
CA LYS A 758 -1.22 30.87 -16.12
C LYS A 758 -1.24 29.41 -16.59
N VAL A 759 -1.15 29.14 -17.88
CA VAL A 759 -1.23 27.80 -18.50
C VAL A 759 -0.06 26.90 -18.15
N GLY A 760 1.00 27.44 -17.51
CA GLY A 760 2.17 26.66 -17.14
C GLY A 760 1.93 25.74 -15.93
N SER A 761 1.43 26.31 -14.87
CA SER A 761 1.34 25.63 -13.55
C SER A 761 0.04 26.05 -12.88
N VAL A 762 -0.83 25.09 -12.60
CA VAL A 762 -2.09 25.32 -11.89
C VAL A 762 -2.08 24.53 -10.59
N SER A 763 -2.17 25.23 -9.48
CA SER A 763 -2.37 24.64 -8.16
C SER A 763 -3.63 25.17 -7.51
N PHE A 764 -4.38 24.30 -6.86
CA PHE A 764 -5.61 24.65 -6.12
C PHE A 764 -5.37 24.72 -4.61
N ILE A 765 -4.19 24.37 -4.16
CA ILE A 765 -3.81 24.40 -2.75
C ILE A 765 -2.38 24.91 -2.57
N SER A 766 -2.07 25.36 -1.36
CA SER A 766 -0.69 25.61 -0.95
C SER A 766 0.03 24.30 -0.67
N SER A 767 1.37 24.29 -0.81
CA SER A 767 2.17 23.15 -0.35
C SER A 767 1.98 22.95 1.15
N PHE A 768 1.68 21.71 1.54
CA PHE A 768 1.55 21.34 2.95
C PHE A 768 2.90 21.35 3.65
N PRO A 769 2.93 21.51 4.97
CA PRO A 769 4.08 21.12 5.77
C PRO A 769 4.44 19.65 5.51
N CYS A 770 5.73 19.32 5.44
CA CYS A 770 6.18 18.02 4.98
C CYS A 770 5.85 16.85 5.93
N ASP A 771 5.53 17.14 7.19
CA ASP A 771 5.06 16.17 8.17
C ASP A 771 3.53 16.00 8.15
N LEU A 772 2.79 16.78 7.34
CA LEU A 772 1.38 16.57 7.07
C LEU A 772 1.17 15.80 5.78
N HIS A 773 0.29 14.82 5.83
CA HIS A 773 -0.10 14.00 4.69
C HIS A 773 -1.61 14.02 4.48
N LEU A 774 -2.01 14.28 3.25
CA LEU A 774 -3.38 14.13 2.79
C LEU A 774 -3.65 12.65 2.51
N VAL A 775 -4.28 11.95 3.44
CA VAL A 775 -4.63 10.54 3.25
C VAL A 775 -5.75 10.39 2.22
N SER A 776 -6.79 11.23 2.29
CA SER A 776 -7.91 11.18 1.37
C SER A 776 -8.65 12.53 1.30
N LEU A 777 -9.07 12.90 0.11
CA LEU A 777 -10.00 13.99 -0.14
C LEU A 777 -11.08 13.47 -1.08
N LYS A 778 -12.30 13.25 -0.61
CA LYS A 778 -13.36 12.60 -1.38
C LYS A 778 -14.72 13.23 -1.19
N ILE A 779 -15.57 13.09 -2.22
CA ILE A 779 -16.98 13.46 -2.10
C ILE A 779 -17.70 12.49 -1.16
N LEU A 780 -18.47 13.04 -0.22
CA LEU A 780 -19.40 12.28 0.59
C LEU A 780 -20.77 12.31 -0.09
N ARG A 781 -21.42 11.13 -0.21
CA ARG A 781 -22.71 11.03 -0.92
C ARG A 781 -23.71 12.07 -0.43
N PRO A 782 -24.37 12.80 -1.34
CA PRO A 782 -25.67 13.39 -0.99
C PRO A 782 -26.63 12.22 -0.70
N LEU A 783 -27.36 12.33 0.41
CA LEU A 783 -28.37 11.34 0.86
C LEU A 783 -29.59 11.21 -0.09
N SER A 784 -29.62 11.83 -1.24
CA SER A 784 -30.72 11.76 -2.22
C SER A 784 -30.66 10.53 -3.12
N ILE A 785 -30.84 9.33 -2.54
CA ILE A 785 -31.19 8.11 -3.31
C ILE A 785 -32.67 8.11 -3.73
N LEU A 786 -33.48 9.02 -3.20
CA LEU A 786 -34.92 9.13 -3.48
C LEU A 786 -35.23 10.51 -4.09
N GLY A 787 -35.07 10.63 -5.42
CA GLY A 787 -35.87 11.57 -6.27
C GLY A 787 -35.92 13.05 -5.91
N ALA A 788 -35.06 13.62 -5.09
CA ALA A 788 -35.13 14.99 -4.64
C ALA A 788 -33.93 15.82 -5.13
N VAL A 789 -34.24 16.98 -5.62
CA VAL A 789 -33.45 18.19 -5.96
C VAL A 789 -31.95 18.10 -5.61
N THR A 790 -31.08 18.32 -6.60
CA THR A 790 -29.63 18.47 -6.43
C THR A 790 -29.33 19.40 -5.25
N PRO A 791 -28.58 18.96 -4.24
CA PRO A 791 -28.26 19.81 -3.10
C PRO A 791 -27.43 21.00 -3.56
N LYS A 792 -27.79 22.21 -3.09
CA LYS A 792 -27.06 23.45 -3.40
C LYS A 792 -25.60 23.45 -2.90
N LYS A 793 -25.22 22.48 -2.07
CA LYS A 793 -23.89 22.33 -1.48
C LYS A 793 -23.49 20.86 -1.47
N LEU A 794 -22.30 20.55 -1.96
CA LEU A 794 -21.71 19.21 -1.84
C LEU A 794 -20.87 19.13 -0.56
N GLN A 795 -20.96 17.98 0.09
CA GLN A 795 -20.13 17.66 1.24
C GLN A 795 -18.93 16.83 0.81
N PHE A 796 -17.78 17.18 1.36
CA PHE A 796 -16.51 16.49 1.16
C PHE A 796 -15.96 15.95 2.47
N GLY A 797 -15.24 14.85 2.39
CA GLY A 797 -14.51 14.25 3.48
C GLY A 797 -13.01 14.43 3.26
N LEU A 798 -12.32 14.89 4.29
CA LEU A 798 -10.88 15.10 4.32
C LEU A 798 -10.28 14.27 5.43
N LEU A 799 -9.27 13.46 5.12
CA LEU A 799 -8.44 12.74 6.08
C LEU A 799 -7.04 13.34 6.05
N LEU A 800 -6.59 13.85 7.19
CA LEU A 800 -5.24 14.38 7.38
C LEU A 800 -4.48 13.55 8.43
N GLN A 801 -3.24 13.21 8.11
CA GLN A 801 -2.30 12.55 9.01
C GLN A 801 -1.12 13.47 9.30
N ARG A 802 -0.73 13.57 10.57
CA ARG A 802 0.61 14.05 10.90
C ARG A 802 1.54 12.86 11.06
N ARG A 803 2.53 12.75 10.17
CA ARG A 803 3.52 11.69 10.19
C ARG A 803 4.42 11.80 11.42
N GLY A 804 4.67 10.66 12.08
CA GLY A 804 5.77 10.57 13.01
C GLY A 804 7.08 10.39 12.24
N TRP A 805 8.11 11.16 12.59
CA TRP A 805 9.40 11.09 11.93
C TRP A 805 10.55 11.32 12.90
N ASP A 806 11.73 10.79 12.54
CA ASP A 806 12.94 10.91 13.34
C ASP A 806 13.71 12.20 12.96
N PRO A 807 13.72 13.23 13.82
CA PRO A 807 14.36 14.50 13.52
C PRO A 807 15.89 14.41 13.44
N SER A 808 16.49 13.36 13.97
CA SER A 808 17.96 13.17 13.95
C SER A 808 18.54 12.99 12.55
N TYR A 809 17.68 12.61 11.58
CA TYR A 809 18.02 12.52 10.15
C TYR A 809 17.68 13.78 9.34
N CYS A 810 17.25 14.86 10.00
CA CYS A 810 16.95 16.12 9.31
C CYS A 810 18.22 16.75 8.74
N ARG A 811 18.33 16.82 7.41
CA ARG A 811 19.46 17.48 6.74
C ARG A 811 19.35 18.99 6.88
N LYS A 812 20.27 19.66 7.56
CA LYS A 812 20.44 21.11 7.41
C LYS A 812 20.77 21.41 5.93
N GLY A 813 19.83 22.04 5.20
CA GLY A 813 19.98 22.44 3.81
C GLY A 813 19.56 21.43 2.74
N GLY A 814 18.99 20.25 3.09
CA GLY A 814 18.66 19.20 2.12
C GLY A 814 17.21 19.13 1.66
N THR A 815 16.29 19.80 2.31
CA THR A 815 14.89 19.93 1.89
C THR A 815 14.36 21.26 2.38
N ASN A 816 14.00 22.18 1.46
CA ASN A 816 13.30 23.45 1.75
C ASN A 816 11.86 23.17 2.23
N CYS A 817 11.72 22.35 3.28
CA CYS A 817 10.44 21.83 3.71
C CYS A 817 10.19 22.29 5.14
N LYS A 818 9.09 22.99 5.33
CA LYS A 818 8.61 23.45 6.65
C LYS A 818 7.79 22.34 7.29
N THR A 819 8.06 22.04 8.56
CA THR A 819 7.21 21.17 9.38
C THR A 819 6.21 21.98 10.18
N VAL A 820 5.14 21.35 10.66
CA VAL A 820 4.16 22.00 11.53
C VAL A 820 4.78 22.32 12.88
N ALA A 821 4.93 23.62 13.18
CA ALA A 821 5.37 24.06 14.49
C ALA A 821 4.29 23.73 15.54
N ASN A 822 4.68 23.09 16.65
CA ASN A 822 3.78 22.75 17.77
C ASN A 822 2.51 21.98 17.39
N GLY A 823 2.46 21.33 16.21
CA GLY A 823 1.30 20.55 15.75
C GLY A 823 0.09 21.35 15.28
N SER A 824 0.17 22.69 15.28
CA SER A 824 -0.96 23.59 14.96
C SER A 824 -0.81 24.20 13.56
N PHE A 825 -1.87 24.17 12.77
CA PHE A 825 -1.94 24.82 11.46
C PHE A 825 -3.35 25.31 11.17
N ASN A 826 -3.47 26.29 10.27
CA ASN A 826 -4.77 26.77 9.83
C ASN A 826 -5.17 26.03 8.55
N LEU A 827 -6.32 25.35 8.57
CA LEU A 827 -6.80 24.57 7.43
C LEU A 827 -7.04 25.42 6.17
N PHE A 828 -7.45 26.69 6.33
CA PHE A 828 -7.65 27.59 5.19
C PHE A 828 -6.36 27.99 4.49
N ASP A 829 -5.22 27.95 5.20
CA ASP A 829 -3.91 28.21 4.58
C ASP A 829 -3.48 27.05 3.67
N LEU A 830 -4.04 25.86 3.86
CA LEU A 830 -3.79 24.69 3.04
C LEU A 830 -4.72 24.63 1.81
N LEU A 831 -5.97 25.08 1.95
CA LEU A 831 -7.02 25.01 0.93
C LEU A 831 -7.34 26.40 0.34
N THR A 832 -6.31 27.10 -0.13
CA THR A 832 -6.32 28.53 -0.46
C THR A 832 -7.28 28.94 -1.60
N GLY A 833 -7.67 28.03 -2.47
CA GLY A 833 -8.59 28.32 -3.60
C GLY A 833 -10.07 28.07 -3.31
N LEU A 834 -10.45 27.75 -2.04
CA LEU A 834 -11.78 27.25 -1.70
C LEU A 834 -12.45 28.07 -0.60
N THR A 835 -13.73 28.35 -0.76
CA THR A 835 -14.56 28.88 0.33
C THR A 835 -15.26 27.72 1.04
N ILE A 836 -14.75 27.40 2.22
CA ILE A 836 -15.31 26.37 3.08
C ILE A 836 -16.36 27.00 3.98
N SER A 837 -17.60 26.50 3.94
CA SER A 837 -18.72 27.07 4.69
C SER A 837 -18.99 26.35 6.02
N GLU A 838 -18.78 25.07 6.09
CA GLU A 838 -19.06 24.24 7.27
C GLU A 838 -17.94 23.23 7.45
N ILE A 839 -17.31 23.20 8.63
CA ILE A 839 -16.31 22.17 8.97
C ILE A 839 -16.76 21.48 10.25
N ARG A 840 -16.75 20.14 10.22
CA ARG A 840 -17.03 19.29 11.38
C ARG A 840 -15.97 18.22 11.50
N ASN A 841 -15.49 17.95 12.70
CA ASN A 841 -14.66 16.80 12.98
C ASN A 841 -15.53 15.54 13.07
N THR A 842 -15.04 14.42 12.57
CA THR A 842 -15.80 13.18 12.49
C THR A 842 -14.90 11.97 12.76
N SER A 843 -15.53 10.82 13.01
CA SER A 843 -14.83 9.52 12.94
C SER A 843 -14.19 9.29 11.56
N LEU A 844 -13.13 8.46 11.47
CA LEU A 844 -12.40 8.23 10.21
C LEU A 844 -13.26 7.64 9.09
N ASN A 845 -14.37 6.99 9.41
CA ASN A 845 -15.36 6.49 8.45
C ASN A 845 -16.43 7.53 8.07
N PHE A 846 -16.38 8.76 8.61
CA PHE A 846 -17.35 9.84 8.43
C PHE A 846 -18.79 9.53 8.91
N LEU A 847 -18.98 8.52 9.74
CA LEU A 847 -20.33 8.12 10.21
C LEU A 847 -20.76 8.88 11.45
N HIS A 848 -19.84 9.18 12.35
CA HIS A 848 -20.12 9.82 13.64
C HIS A 848 -19.40 11.16 13.75
N GLU A 849 -20.05 12.14 14.40
CA GLU A 849 -19.38 13.38 14.79
C GLU A 849 -18.56 13.10 16.05
N ASP A 850 -17.30 13.56 16.05
CA ASP A 850 -16.40 13.37 17.17
C ASP A 850 -16.72 14.41 18.26
N ALA A 851 -17.32 13.95 19.36
CA ALA A 851 -17.72 14.82 20.47
C ALA A 851 -16.55 15.54 21.16
N LEU A 852 -15.32 15.00 21.07
CA LEU A 852 -14.13 15.59 21.67
C LEU A 852 -13.62 16.84 20.94
N ALA A 853 -14.00 17.02 19.67
CA ALA A 853 -13.56 18.17 18.86
C ALA A 853 -14.52 19.36 18.86
N LEU A 854 -15.75 19.23 19.33
CA LEU A 854 -16.73 20.31 19.41
C LEU A 854 -16.23 21.49 20.27
N GLY A 855 -15.41 21.25 21.29
CA GLY A 855 -14.86 22.30 22.17
C GLY A 855 -13.96 23.33 21.47
N TYR A 856 -13.29 22.96 20.37
CA TYR A 856 -12.38 23.87 19.63
C TYR A 856 -13.10 24.69 18.55
N ILE A 857 -14.18 24.19 17.97
CA ILE A 857 -14.96 24.87 16.92
C ILE A 857 -15.95 25.87 17.53
N GLU A 858 -16.52 25.58 18.69
CA GLU A 858 -17.46 26.48 19.38
C GLU A 858 -16.86 27.84 19.82
N GLN A 859 -15.56 27.89 20.13
CA GLN A 859 -14.88 29.16 20.44
C GLN A 859 -14.84 30.13 19.25
N LEU A 860 -15.01 29.66 18.02
CA LEU A 860 -14.99 30.45 16.79
C LEU A 860 -16.36 31.06 16.46
N HIS A 861 -17.48 30.44 16.83
CA HIS A 861 -18.80 30.98 16.60
C HIS A 861 -19.16 32.19 17.51
N ARG A 862 -18.58 32.31 18.68
CA ARG A 862 -18.88 33.40 19.62
C ARG A 862 -18.18 34.76 19.33
N LYS A 863 -17.23 34.81 18.36
CA LYS A 863 -16.53 36.06 18.00
C LYS A 863 -16.92 36.66 16.64
N GLN A 864 -18.05 36.27 16.06
CA GLN A 864 -18.47 36.70 14.72
C GLN A 864 -19.43 37.92 14.71
N THR A 865 -19.19 38.94 15.54
CA THR A 865 -19.86 40.22 15.34
C THR A 865 -18.81 41.32 15.34
N ALA A 866 -18.22 41.56 14.19
CA ALA A 866 -17.68 42.82 13.65
C ALA A 866 -16.49 42.59 12.69
N GLY A 867 -16.67 42.95 11.40
CA GLY A 867 -15.55 43.20 10.47
C GLY A 867 -15.00 41.96 9.76
N ILE A 868 -14.75 42.08 8.47
CA ILE A 868 -14.12 41.08 7.58
C ILE A 868 -12.80 40.56 8.18
N SER A 869 -12.88 39.59 9.08
CA SER A 869 -11.74 38.88 9.65
C SER A 869 -11.51 37.61 8.83
N LYS A 870 -10.30 37.39 8.34
CA LYS A 870 -9.86 36.14 7.73
C LYS A 870 -10.28 34.97 8.66
N ARG A 871 -11.24 34.15 8.20
CA ARG A 871 -11.71 32.99 8.96
C ARG A 871 -10.50 32.09 9.27
N LYS A 872 -10.32 31.71 10.54
CA LYS A 872 -9.19 30.93 11.01
C LYS A 872 -9.72 29.66 11.68
N VAL A 873 -9.45 28.50 11.08
CA VAL A 873 -9.72 27.19 11.69
C VAL A 873 -8.39 26.54 12.00
N VAL A 874 -8.00 26.62 13.27
CA VAL A 874 -6.76 26.02 13.76
C VAL A 874 -7.00 24.56 14.12
N ILE A 875 -6.25 23.68 13.51
CA ILE A 875 -6.23 22.25 13.79
C ILE A 875 -4.96 21.91 14.53
N ASN A 876 -5.08 21.08 15.56
CA ASN A 876 -3.96 20.52 16.30
C ASN A 876 -3.87 19.02 16.02
N LEU A 877 -2.76 18.57 15.47
CA LEU A 877 -2.45 17.16 15.22
C LEU A 877 -1.16 16.77 15.93
N LYS A 878 -1.20 15.76 16.79
CA LYS A 878 0.00 15.16 17.38
C LYS A 878 0.71 14.29 16.31
N PRO A 879 2.02 14.05 16.42
CA PRO A 879 2.70 13.05 15.58
C PRO A 879 1.99 11.70 15.65
N MET A 880 1.88 11.00 14.53
CA MET A 880 1.15 9.74 14.34
C MET A 880 -0.39 9.86 14.33
N GLU A 881 -0.95 11.02 14.53
CA GLU A 881 -2.40 11.20 14.60
C GLU A 881 -3.01 11.36 13.19
N ILE A 882 -4.21 10.78 13.01
CA ILE A 882 -5.08 10.99 11.84
C ILE A 882 -6.39 11.61 12.31
N GLN A 883 -6.84 12.66 11.62
CA GLN A 883 -8.15 13.25 11.85
C GLN A 883 -8.97 13.34 10.57
N ALA A 884 -10.28 13.22 10.73
CA ALA A 884 -11.26 13.30 9.65
C ALA A 884 -12.15 14.54 9.80
N PHE A 885 -12.38 15.23 8.69
CA PHE A 885 -13.22 16.42 8.62
C PHE A 885 -14.26 16.27 7.52
N LYS A 886 -15.51 16.59 7.84
CA LYS A 886 -16.54 16.90 6.84
C LYS A 886 -16.57 18.39 6.61
N PHE A 887 -16.68 18.82 5.37
CA PHE A 887 -16.87 20.23 5.04
C PHE A 887 -17.76 20.40 3.81
N ALA A 888 -18.40 21.54 3.72
CA ALA A 888 -19.15 21.97 2.55
C ALA A 888 -18.38 23.08 1.83
N VAL A 889 -18.34 23.02 0.50
CA VAL A 889 -17.70 24.04 -0.32
C VAL A 889 -18.78 24.95 -0.91
N GLU A 890 -18.65 26.25 -0.66
CA GLU A 890 -19.34 27.31 -1.40
C GLU A 890 -18.35 27.98 -2.33
N LEU A 891 -18.68 28.05 -3.57
CA LEU A 891 -17.83 28.71 -4.55
C LEU A 891 -18.01 30.22 -4.45
N VAL A 892 -16.91 30.95 -4.36
CA VAL A 892 -16.88 32.40 -4.47
C VAL A 892 -17.21 32.74 -5.92
N ARG A 893 -18.35 33.45 -6.14
CA ARG A 893 -18.69 34.02 -7.44
C ARG A 893 -17.73 35.15 -7.82
#